data_5cd6ef7c37756d3759a07d87eac781bd
#
_entry.id   5cd6ef7c37756d3759a07d87eac781bd
#
_cell.length_a   1.000
_cell.length_b   1.000
_cell.length_c   1.000
_cell.angle_alpha   90.00
_cell.angle_beta   90.00
_cell.angle_gamma   90.00
#
_symmetry.space_group_name_H-M   'P 1'
#
loop_
_entity.id
_entity.type
_entity.pdbx_description
1 polymer ?
#
loop_
_entity_poly.entity_id
_entity_poly.type
_entity_poly.pdbx_seq_one_letter_code
_entity_poly.pdbx_strand_id
1 'polypeptide(L)'
;MHHRTDTEESAVFKPLAVAVGLGCAVLSLGANAYQYGEYAGETLERLITDYPGRYRGTASFAGASELMQSRLGFGYQTSRQDFTWAGNRSSQNVIASAPGSSGKFLVLGAHYDTYYGRPTLQGLDDNASGAAVLTEIARNLGGIALENGLEVVGFGAEEEGLRGSRAYVESLDASQRANLLGMINLDSLVTGDKMYAHASSNSVSNPALGAYREQILRIARELDIPLFTNPGLNAEYPAGTGCCSDGESFNGMDIPVLFIEATNWELGDLDGYEQTDNPAIPGGSTWHDPAEDNKEVLTNALGQERIEQRMRDFSRLLTRLVLELTNADLLASTASGGALARQMEDQLQRQHQALTRLHDRRWLTLLGSNRPVGSFDGEVGAEGEVSPDSGFDMPGDPESRRAGVHLLGDYRYSEALTLGGSLAFQRSRDKLDHGGRIEGDTWQLGLFGLYNDGGPEWLAGELNLGHTRYDSKRSVYLQAAGGPVLLDQRLSGDTSAWSWGARLEGGYDFSFGELRSGPLAGLDYMRYRIDDFREDEALRTALGYEKQDYDSLEASLGWRLRGELALGARMRLQPYASLRWVRELADGRLEDMDLTSRGDGRVRVADMGGVDKDFGRAQLGAQLAITEQLGVFAEANSRFAHSEGNQASYSLGVNWQF
;
A
#
# COMPACT_ATOMS: atom_id res chain seq x y z
N MET A 1 -5.90 5.65 -67.56
CA MET A 1 -4.65 6.23 -68.10
C MET A 1 -3.65 6.28 -66.96
N HIS A 2 -2.72 5.34 -66.95
CA HIS A 2 -1.27 5.44 -66.85
C HIS A 2 -0.76 6.03 -65.49
N HIS A 3 0.18 5.50 -64.73
CA HIS A 3 1.15 4.40 -64.93
C HIS A 3 1.64 3.94 -63.53
N ARG A 4 1.92 2.66 -63.40
CA ARG A 4 2.80 2.04 -62.40
C ARG A 4 4.23 2.51 -62.58
N THR A 5 4.99 2.59 -61.48
CA THR A 5 6.36 2.07 -61.45
C THR A 5 6.73 1.65 -60.01
N ASP A 6 7.07 0.39 -59.89
CA ASP A 6 7.79 -0.23 -58.78
C ASP A 6 9.22 0.30 -58.72
N THR A 7 9.77 0.44 -57.53
CA THR A 7 11.21 0.25 -57.30
C THR A 7 11.44 -0.28 -55.87
N GLU A 8 12.00 -1.49 -55.80
CA GLU A 8 12.72 -2.07 -54.69
C GLU A 8 13.90 -1.16 -54.29
N GLU A 9 14.15 -1.00 -52.97
CA GLU A 9 15.49 -0.70 -52.50
C GLU A 9 15.73 -1.24 -51.08
N SER A 10 16.60 -2.19 -51.06
CA SER A 10 17.70 -2.58 -50.13
C SER A 10 17.69 -2.07 -48.69
N ALA A 11 17.73 -3.04 -47.80
CA ALA A 11 18.12 -2.92 -46.40
C ALA A 11 19.55 -2.37 -46.24
N VAL A 12 19.68 -1.20 -45.63
CA VAL A 12 20.96 -0.66 -45.20
C VAL A 12 20.99 -0.64 -43.66
N PHE A 13 21.89 -1.45 -43.11
CA PHE A 13 22.31 -1.38 -41.70
C PHE A 13 22.76 0.05 -41.37
N LYS A 14 22.13 0.69 -40.39
CA LYS A 14 22.64 1.92 -39.76
C LYS A 14 23.34 1.57 -38.44
N PRO A 15 24.52 2.13 -38.19
CA PRO A 15 25.24 1.87 -36.95
C PRO A 15 24.60 2.60 -35.77
N LEU A 16 24.66 1.93 -34.60
CA LEU A 16 24.25 2.44 -33.32
C LEU A 16 25.07 3.69 -32.96
N ALA A 17 24.45 4.87 -33.00
CA ALA A 17 25.00 6.08 -32.43
C ALA A 17 24.70 6.12 -30.93
N VAL A 18 25.73 5.99 -30.10
CA VAL A 18 25.66 6.27 -28.66
C VAL A 18 25.45 7.78 -28.50
N ALA A 19 24.23 8.21 -28.24
CA ALA A 19 23.92 9.56 -27.83
C ALA A 19 24.09 9.64 -26.30
N VAL A 20 25.18 10.26 -25.85
CA VAL A 20 25.32 10.76 -24.48
C VAL A 20 24.34 11.91 -24.32
N GLY A 21 23.16 11.63 -23.77
CA GLY A 21 22.18 12.65 -23.40
C GLY A 21 22.64 13.33 -22.11
N LEU A 22 23.09 14.59 -22.21
CA LEU A 22 23.11 15.50 -21.07
C LEU A 22 21.67 15.63 -20.57
N GLY A 23 21.39 15.04 -19.43
CA GLY A 23 20.15 15.24 -18.71
C GLY A 23 20.07 16.68 -18.23
N CYS A 24 19.22 17.49 -18.87
CA CYS A 24 18.66 18.67 -18.24
C CYS A 24 17.88 18.18 -17.01
N ALA A 25 18.44 18.37 -15.83
CA ALA A 25 17.67 18.31 -14.59
C ALA A 25 16.60 19.40 -14.70
N VAL A 26 15.41 19.02 -15.13
CA VAL A 26 14.21 19.78 -14.85
C VAL A 26 14.05 19.70 -13.34
N LEU A 27 14.48 20.76 -12.65
CA LEU A 27 14.02 21.04 -11.31
C LEU A 27 12.49 21.14 -11.40
N SER A 28 11.79 20.03 -11.22
CA SER A 28 10.40 20.06 -10.79
C SER A 28 10.47 20.79 -9.44
N LEU A 29 10.07 22.05 -9.43
CA LEU A 29 9.57 22.69 -8.23
C LEU A 29 8.41 21.80 -7.78
N GLY A 30 8.68 20.84 -6.93
CA GLY A 30 7.66 20.06 -6.24
C GLY A 30 6.82 21.09 -5.51
N ALA A 31 5.57 21.24 -5.90
CA ALA A 31 4.60 21.93 -5.05
C ALA A 31 4.72 21.26 -3.69
N ASN A 32 5.10 22.02 -2.66
CA ASN A 32 5.17 21.49 -1.31
C ASN A 32 3.81 20.85 -1.00
N ALA A 33 3.83 19.61 -0.53
CA ALA A 33 2.61 18.94 -0.07
C ALA A 33 1.99 19.80 1.04
N TYR A 34 0.68 20.06 0.96
CA TYR A 34 -0.01 20.80 2.02
C TYR A 34 0.03 19.99 3.32
N GLN A 35 0.04 20.70 4.44
CA GLN A 35 0.02 20.11 5.77
C GLN A 35 -1.40 20.12 6.35
N TYR A 36 -1.62 19.33 7.41
CA TYR A 36 -2.88 19.38 8.14
C TYR A 36 -3.21 20.80 8.59
N GLY A 37 -4.44 21.24 8.36
CA GLY A 37 -4.97 22.56 8.69
C GLY A 37 -4.76 23.60 7.58
N GLU A 38 -3.89 23.38 6.60
CA GLU A 38 -3.65 24.38 5.54
C GLU A 38 -4.83 24.48 4.57
N TYR A 39 -5.37 23.34 4.10
CA TYR A 39 -6.50 23.35 3.19
C TYR A 39 -7.77 23.85 3.88
N ALA A 40 -7.99 23.48 5.16
CA ALA A 40 -9.06 24.02 5.97
C ALA A 40 -8.87 25.52 6.21
N GLY A 41 -7.68 25.98 6.55
CA GLY A 41 -7.37 27.40 6.74
C GLY A 41 -7.67 28.24 5.53
N GLU A 42 -7.31 27.77 4.32
CA GLU A 42 -7.66 28.46 3.05
C GLU A 42 -9.18 28.50 2.82
N THR A 43 -9.91 27.42 3.13
CA THR A 43 -11.36 27.37 2.98
C THR A 43 -12.03 28.31 3.98
N LEU A 44 -11.60 28.28 5.24
CA LEU A 44 -12.06 29.18 6.30
C LEU A 44 -11.93 30.64 5.86
N GLU A 45 -10.71 31.04 5.44
CA GLU A 45 -10.43 32.42 5.01
C GLU A 45 -11.36 32.87 3.88
N ARG A 46 -11.59 32.01 2.90
CA ARG A 46 -12.49 32.32 1.78
C ARG A 46 -13.96 32.44 2.22
N LEU A 47 -14.44 31.55 3.10
CA LEU A 47 -15.81 31.62 3.58
C LEU A 47 -16.09 32.92 4.32
N ILE A 48 -15.18 33.36 5.20
CA ILE A 48 -15.39 34.55 6.02
C ILE A 48 -15.11 35.86 5.27
N THR A 49 -14.22 35.85 4.28
CA THR A 49 -13.82 37.07 3.55
C THR A 49 -14.66 37.29 2.31
N ASP A 50 -14.90 36.25 1.50
CA ASP A 50 -15.60 36.37 0.22
C ASP A 50 -17.13 36.29 0.41
N TYR A 51 -17.61 35.59 1.46
CA TYR A 51 -19.02 35.24 1.65
C TYR A 51 -19.57 35.55 3.06
N PRO A 52 -19.36 36.75 3.64
CA PRO A 52 -20.04 37.11 4.87
C PRO A 52 -21.56 37.20 4.63
N GLY A 53 -22.36 36.92 5.66
CA GLY A 53 -23.82 36.92 5.54
C GLY A 53 -24.34 35.86 4.55
N ARG A 54 -23.75 34.66 4.56
CA ARG A 54 -24.07 33.54 3.69
C ARG A 54 -25.32 32.77 4.13
N TYR A 55 -26.45 33.48 4.26
CA TYR A 55 -27.75 32.88 4.55
C TYR A 55 -28.60 32.77 3.27
N ARG A 56 -29.59 31.88 3.29
CA ARG A 56 -30.43 31.61 2.09
C ARG A 56 -30.89 32.87 1.37
N GLY A 57 -30.89 32.84 0.05
CA GLY A 57 -31.38 33.92 -0.81
C GLY A 57 -30.36 35.04 -1.03
N THR A 58 -29.16 34.97 -0.46
CA THR A 58 -28.07 35.94 -0.70
C THR A 58 -27.10 35.47 -1.78
N ALA A 59 -26.41 36.39 -2.41
CA ALA A 59 -25.31 36.07 -3.32
C ALA A 59 -24.15 35.37 -2.58
N SER A 60 -23.88 35.74 -1.31
CA SER A 60 -22.91 35.10 -0.45
C SER A 60 -23.23 33.63 -0.22
N PHE A 61 -24.50 33.27 0.01
CA PHE A 61 -24.89 31.86 0.14
C PHE A 61 -24.65 31.07 -1.14
N ALA A 62 -25.05 31.64 -2.30
CA ALA A 62 -24.84 30.98 -3.59
C ALA A 62 -23.34 30.77 -3.87
N GLY A 63 -22.48 31.78 -3.62
CA GLY A 63 -21.05 31.69 -3.78
C GLY A 63 -20.38 30.71 -2.79
N ALA A 64 -20.81 30.70 -1.53
CA ALA A 64 -20.35 29.73 -0.55
C ALA A 64 -20.70 28.28 -0.96
N SER A 65 -21.91 28.04 -1.50
CA SER A 65 -22.33 26.75 -2.03
C SER A 65 -21.45 26.30 -3.20
N GLU A 66 -21.09 27.21 -4.12
CA GLU A 66 -20.17 26.93 -5.23
C GLU A 66 -18.75 26.60 -4.71
N LEU A 67 -18.27 27.36 -3.72
CA LEU A 67 -17.01 27.09 -3.07
C LEU A 67 -17.01 25.70 -2.42
N MET A 68 -18.03 25.38 -1.62
CA MET A 68 -18.14 24.05 -0.99
C MET A 68 -18.14 22.93 -2.02
N GLN A 69 -18.93 23.04 -3.09
CA GLN A 69 -18.96 22.04 -4.16
C GLN A 69 -17.58 21.86 -4.83
N SER A 70 -16.89 22.96 -5.08
CA SER A 70 -15.53 22.93 -5.67
C SER A 70 -14.53 22.28 -4.72
N ARG A 71 -14.55 22.63 -3.42
CA ARG A 71 -13.62 22.11 -2.41
C ARG A 71 -13.84 20.61 -2.12
N LEU A 72 -15.07 20.14 -2.21
CA LEU A 72 -15.44 18.74 -1.99
C LEU A 72 -15.28 17.85 -3.23
N GLY A 73 -15.01 18.41 -4.41
CA GLY A 73 -15.04 17.66 -5.68
C GLY A 73 -13.88 16.71 -5.94
N PHE A 74 -12.79 16.78 -5.17
CA PHE A 74 -11.62 15.95 -5.43
C PHE A 74 -11.84 14.50 -4.98
N GLY A 75 -11.99 13.61 -5.93
CA GLY A 75 -12.18 12.16 -5.67
C GLY A 75 -13.62 11.77 -5.32
N TYR A 76 -14.58 12.71 -5.42
CA TYR A 76 -15.99 12.51 -5.10
C TYR A 76 -16.90 12.85 -6.28
N GLN A 77 -18.08 12.22 -6.29
CA GLN A 77 -19.19 12.66 -7.12
C GLN A 77 -19.97 13.71 -6.34
N THR A 78 -20.03 14.94 -6.87
CA THR A 78 -20.73 16.04 -6.20
C THR A 78 -22.12 16.28 -6.78
N SER A 79 -23.07 16.62 -5.91
CA SER A 79 -24.43 17.01 -6.26
C SER A 79 -24.94 18.12 -5.34
N ARG A 80 -26.03 18.73 -5.72
CA ARG A 80 -26.82 19.67 -4.88
C ARG A 80 -28.18 19.07 -4.61
N GLN A 81 -28.62 19.16 -3.39
CA GLN A 81 -29.97 18.78 -2.98
C GLN A 81 -30.74 20.04 -2.63
N ASP A 82 -31.62 20.48 -3.54
CA ASP A 82 -32.52 21.58 -3.29
C ASP A 82 -33.69 21.12 -2.41
N PHE A 83 -34.10 21.94 -1.46
CA PHE A 83 -35.27 21.68 -0.60
C PHE A 83 -36.04 22.93 -0.26
N THR A 84 -37.28 22.72 0.14
CA THR A 84 -38.24 23.82 0.46
C THR A 84 -38.99 23.50 1.75
N TRP A 85 -39.37 24.55 2.47
CA TRP A 85 -40.23 24.42 3.65
C TRP A 85 -41.28 25.53 3.72
N ALA A 86 -42.04 25.62 4.81
CA ALA A 86 -43.18 26.51 4.98
C ALA A 86 -42.92 27.94 4.48
N GLY A 87 -43.84 28.49 3.70
CA GLY A 87 -43.77 29.85 3.16
C GLY A 87 -42.92 30.02 1.90
N ASN A 88 -42.76 28.98 1.10
CA ASN A 88 -41.93 28.94 -0.12
C ASN A 88 -40.45 29.32 0.11
N ARG A 89 -39.94 29.07 1.32
CA ARG A 89 -38.54 29.23 1.62
C ARG A 89 -37.78 28.07 1.00
N SER A 90 -36.60 28.34 0.46
CA SER A 90 -35.75 27.34 -0.17
C SER A 90 -34.27 27.49 0.23
N SER A 91 -33.58 26.40 0.26
CA SER A 91 -32.13 26.32 0.44
C SER A 91 -31.61 25.07 -0.27
N GLN A 92 -30.33 24.78 -0.12
CA GLN A 92 -29.69 23.61 -0.74
C GLN A 92 -28.59 23.05 0.14
N ASN A 93 -28.44 21.72 0.10
CA ASN A 93 -27.25 21.02 0.59
C ASN A 93 -26.24 20.78 -0.55
N VAL A 94 -24.96 20.73 -0.21
CA VAL A 94 -23.89 20.28 -1.11
C VAL A 94 -23.45 18.90 -0.66
N ILE A 95 -23.57 17.90 -1.51
CA ILE A 95 -23.28 16.50 -1.20
C ILE A 95 -22.12 16.03 -2.07
N ALA A 96 -21.13 15.38 -1.46
CA ALA A 96 -20.03 14.72 -2.12
C ALA A 96 -19.98 13.26 -1.69
N SER A 97 -20.08 12.32 -2.63
CA SER A 97 -20.21 10.89 -2.35
C SER A 97 -19.01 10.10 -2.90
N ALA A 98 -18.43 9.26 -2.07
CA ALA A 98 -17.46 8.24 -2.44
C ALA A 98 -18.01 6.86 -2.04
N PRO A 99 -18.38 5.99 -3.00
CA PRO A 99 -18.92 4.68 -2.70
C PRO A 99 -17.86 3.76 -2.10
N GLY A 100 -18.28 2.89 -1.17
CA GLY A 100 -17.46 1.81 -0.62
C GLY A 100 -17.83 0.44 -1.19
N SER A 101 -16.97 -0.54 -1.02
CA SER A 101 -17.20 -1.91 -1.50
C SER A 101 -18.28 -2.67 -0.71
N SER A 102 -18.57 -2.26 0.54
CA SER A 102 -19.57 -2.93 1.39
C SER A 102 -21.02 -2.53 1.09
N GLY A 103 -21.24 -1.44 0.36
CA GLY A 103 -22.54 -0.82 0.17
C GLY A 103 -23.06 -0.04 1.40
N LYS A 104 -22.35 -0.07 2.52
CA LYS A 104 -22.63 0.76 3.71
C LYS A 104 -21.92 2.09 3.59
N PHE A 105 -22.37 3.12 4.30
CA PHE A 105 -21.75 4.44 4.25
C PHE A 105 -21.86 5.20 5.57
N LEU A 106 -20.97 6.17 5.74
CA LEU A 106 -20.90 7.12 6.83
C LEU A 106 -21.27 8.51 6.31
N VAL A 107 -21.94 9.32 7.11
CA VAL A 107 -22.15 10.74 6.83
C VAL A 107 -21.19 11.57 7.68
N LEU A 108 -20.51 12.53 7.04
CA LEU A 108 -19.72 13.57 7.69
C LEU A 108 -20.31 14.92 7.26
N GLY A 109 -20.75 15.74 8.20
CA GLY A 109 -21.49 16.95 7.88
C GLY A 109 -21.13 18.17 8.73
N ALA A 110 -21.30 19.34 8.13
CA ALA A 110 -21.25 20.65 8.75
C ALA A 110 -22.17 21.60 8.00
N HIS A 111 -22.83 22.52 8.68
CA HIS A 111 -23.52 23.58 7.95
C HIS A 111 -22.56 24.66 7.47
N TYR A 112 -22.92 25.30 6.39
CA TYR A 112 -22.08 26.35 5.78
C TYR A 112 -22.81 27.71 5.68
N ASP A 113 -24.07 27.78 6.11
CA ASP A 113 -24.81 29.03 6.20
C ASP A 113 -24.49 29.81 7.50
N THR A 114 -24.95 31.03 7.57
CA THR A 114 -24.90 31.88 8.76
C THR A 114 -26.30 32.33 9.14
N TYR A 115 -26.48 32.81 10.36
CA TYR A 115 -27.74 33.24 10.89
C TYR A 115 -28.49 34.21 9.96
N TYR A 116 -29.78 33.94 9.74
CA TYR A 116 -30.60 34.67 8.78
C TYR A 116 -30.73 36.15 9.13
N GLY A 117 -30.54 37.03 8.13
CA GLY A 117 -30.74 38.47 8.29
C GLY A 117 -29.53 39.20 8.89
N ARG A 118 -28.37 38.60 8.98
CA ARG A 118 -27.13 39.21 9.44
C ARG A 118 -26.11 39.36 8.28
N PRO A 119 -26.23 40.40 7.43
CA PRO A 119 -25.47 40.49 6.17
C PRO A 119 -23.95 40.66 6.34
N THR A 120 -23.48 41.05 7.50
CA THR A 120 -22.04 41.27 7.80
C THR A 120 -21.45 40.17 8.68
N LEU A 121 -22.24 39.18 9.09
CA LEU A 121 -21.79 38.09 9.92
C LEU A 121 -20.78 37.23 9.14
N GLN A 122 -19.54 37.18 9.60
CA GLN A 122 -18.53 36.32 9.02
C GLN A 122 -18.77 34.87 9.38
N GLY A 123 -19.28 34.59 10.60
CA GLY A 123 -19.52 33.25 11.09
C GLY A 123 -18.23 32.43 11.01
N LEU A 124 -17.13 32.93 11.60
CA LEU A 124 -15.85 32.24 11.58
C LEU A 124 -15.92 30.97 12.41
N ASP A 125 -16.43 31.08 13.63
CA ASP A 125 -16.67 29.95 14.51
C ASP A 125 -17.90 29.18 14.06
N ASP A 126 -19.05 29.87 13.96
CA ASP A 126 -20.36 29.34 13.61
C ASP A 126 -20.76 29.67 12.14
N ASN A 127 -20.54 28.78 11.16
CA ASN A 127 -19.79 27.53 11.21
C ASN A 127 -18.87 27.41 9.98
N ALA A 128 -18.11 28.49 9.66
CA ALA A 128 -17.07 28.37 8.64
C ALA A 128 -15.96 27.43 9.09
N SER A 129 -15.72 27.32 10.41
CA SER A 129 -14.69 26.44 10.98
C SER A 129 -14.99 24.96 10.71
N GLY A 130 -16.19 24.50 11.01
CA GLY A 130 -16.63 23.12 10.73
C GLY A 130 -16.69 22.83 9.23
N ALA A 131 -17.24 23.75 8.44
CA ALA A 131 -17.27 23.63 6.98
C ALA A 131 -15.85 23.55 6.36
N ALA A 132 -14.90 24.29 6.90
CA ALA A 132 -13.51 24.27 6.44
C ALA A 132 -12.82 22.93 6.75
N VAL A 133 -12.91 22.43 7.99
CA VAL A 133 -12.38 21.12 8.39
C VAL A 133 -13.04 19.99 7.59
N LEU A 134 -14.35 20.06 7.35
CA LEU A 134 -15.09 19.15 6.48
C LEU A 134 -14.42 19.01 5.10
N THR A 135 -14.07 20.14 4.48
CA THR A 135 -13.44 20.13 3.15
C THR A 135 -12.04 19.53 3.16
N GLU A 136 -11.27 19.72 4.22
CA GLU A 136 -9.94 19.12 4.32
C GLU A 136 -9.99 17.61 4.52
N ILE A 137 -10.92 17.11 5.36
CA ILE A 137 -11.10 15.67 5.53
C ILE A 137 -11.46 15.02 4.18
N ALA A 138 -12.41 15.62 3.45
CA ALA A 138 -12.75 15.16 2.10
C ALA A 138 -11.54 15.18 1.17
N ARG A 139 -10.75 16.24 1.17
CA ARG A 139 -9.52 16.36 0.36
C ARG A 139 -8.49 15.29 0.71
N ASN A 140 -8.29 15.02 2.00
CA ASN A 140 -7.36 14.01 2.49
C ASN A 140 -7.74 12.59 2.04
N LEU A 141 -9.02 12.27 2.02
CA LEU A 141 -9.54 10.94 1.68
C LEU A 141 -9.84 10.77 0.18
N GLY A 142 -9.80 11.85 -0.59
CA GLY A 142 -10.11 11.83 -2.02
C GLY A 142 -9.21 10.87 -2.79
N GLY A 143 -9.81 9.87 -3.45
CA GLY A 143 -9.10 8.84 -4.21
C GLY A 143 -8.57 7.66 -3.40
N ILE A 144 -8.78 7.63 -2.08
CA ILE A 144 -8.45 6.48 -1.23
C ILE A 144 -9.57 5.44 -1.34
N ALA A 145 -9.20 4.17 -1.46
CA ALA A 145 -10.15 3.07 -1.48
C ALA A 145 -10.84 2.90 -0.12
N LEU A 146 -12.17 2.77 -0.13
CA LEU A 146 -13.01 2.65 1.05
C LEU A 146 -13.75 1.30 1.06
N GLU A 147 -13.80 0.61 2.20
CA GLU A 147 -14.71 -0.52 2.38
C GLU A 147 -16.13 -0.01 2.65
N ASN A 148 -16.31 0.91 3.61
CA ASN A 148 -17.55 1.62 3.80
C ASN A 148 -17.47 2.97 3.09
N GLY A 149 -18.51 3.33 2.33
CA GLY A 149 -18.59 4.60 1.62
C GLY A 149 -18.61 5.81 2.56
N LEU A 150 -18.36 6.99 1.99
CA LEU A 150 -18.40 8.27 2.69
C LEU A 150 -19.25 9.25 1.92
N GLU A 151 -20.24 9.85 2.58
CA GLU A 151 -20.96 11.03 2.13
C GLU A 151 -20.56 12.23 2.96
N VAL A 152 -20.02 13.25 2.31
CA VAL A 152 -19.63 14.52 2.91
C VAL A 152 -20.67 15.56 2.55
N VAL A 153 -21.32 16.14 3.55
CA VAL A 153 -22.47 17.00 3.34
C VAL A 153 -22.26 18.38 3.96
N GLY A 154 -22.26 19.41 3.12
CA GLY A 154 -22.44 20.78 3.56
C GLY A 154 -23.94 21.06 3.66
N PHE A 155 -24.46 21.26 4.88
CA PHE A 155 -25.85 21.55 5.11
C PHE A 155 -26.13 23.04 4.95
N GLY A 156 -27.31 23.40 4.37
CA GLY A 156 -27.78 24.76 4.26
C GLY A 156 -29.01 24.98 5.09
N ALA A 157 -29.22 26.22 5.58
CA ALA A 157 -30.31 26.61 6.44
C ALA A 157 -30.42 25.80 7.75
N GLU A 158 -29.28 25.48 8.33
CA GLU A 158 -29.18 24.95 9.70
C GLU A 158 -29.78 25.95 10.67
N GLU A 159 -29.36 27.20 10.57
CA GLU A 159 -29.71 28.37 11.37
C GLU A 159 -31.22 28.78 11.31
N GLU A 160 -31.96 28.16 10.44
CA GLU A 160 -33.41 28.28 10.38
C GLU A 160 -34.14 27.03 10.93
N GLY A 161 -33.42 26.22 11.72
CA GLY A 161 -33.92 25.06 12.45
C GLY A 161 -33.65 23.75 11.73
N LEU A 162 -32.38 23.45 11.44
CA LEU A 162 -31.88 22.17 10.93
C LEU A 162 -32.51 21.75 9.58
N ARG A 163 -32.81 22.72 8.69
CA ARG A 163 -33.62 22.43 7.49
C ARG A 163 -32.90 21.53 6.51
N GLY A 164 -31.60 21.76 6.33
CA GLY A 164 -30.76 20.98 5.42
C GLY A 164 -30.63 19.54 5.85
N SER A 165 -30.25 19.30 7.09
CA SER A 165 -30.06 17.95 7.61
C SER A 165 -31.37 17.15 7.69
N ARG A 166 -32.50 17.81 8.05
CA ARG A 166 -33.82 17.18 7.99
C ARG A 166 -34.20 16.77 6.58
N ALA A 167 -34.03 17.68 5.60
CA ALA A 167 -34.28 17.35 4.19
C ALA A 167 -33.41 16.20 3.68
N TYR A 168 -32.16 16.14 4.11
CA TYR A 168 -31.26 15.03 3.78
C TYR A 168 -31.78 13.71 4.36
N VAL A 169 -32.06 13.65 5.68
CA VAL A 169 -32.55 12.43 6.34
C VAL A 169 -33.89 11.97 5.77
N GLU A 170 -34.82 12.92 5.48
CA GLU A 170 -36.11 12.60 4.88
C GLU A 170 -35.99 12.03 3.46
N SER A 171 -34.94 12.40 2.71
CA SER A 171 -34.70 11.92 1.35
C SER A 171 -34.13 10.48 1.29
N LEU A 172 -33.58 9.99 2.40
CA LEU A 172 -33.04 8.63 2.45
C LEU A 172 -34.16 7.60 2.31
N ASP A 173 -34.00 6.67 1.38
CA ASP A 173 -34.90 5.52 1.26
C ASP A 173 -34.61 4.46 2.35
N ALA A 174 -35.44 3.41 2.41
CA ALA A 174 -35.30 2.36 3.43
C ALA A 174 -33.97 1.59 3.34
N SER A 175 -33.42 1.41 2.14
CA SER A 175 -32.14 0.74 1.93
C SER A 175 -30.98 1.61 2.38
N GLN A 176 -31.02 2.90 2.02
CA GLN A 176 -30.00 3.87 2.46
C GLN A 176 -29.99 4.00 3.98
N ARG A 177 -31.15 4.10 4.62
CA ARG A 177 -31.26 4.14 6.10
C ARG A 177 -30.68 2.89 6.75
N ALA A 178 -30.93 1.71 6.20
CA ALA A 178 -30.41 0.45 6.72
C ALA A 178 -28.88 0.30 6.54
N ASN A 179 -28.31 1.01 5.56
CA ASN A 179 -26.89 0.97 5.25
C ASN A 179 -26.10 2.15 5.84
N LEU A 180 -26.77 3.13 6.44
CA LEU A 180 -26.15 4.25 7.12
C LEU A 180 -25.52 3.78 8.44
N LEU A 181 -24.20 3.95 8.56
CA LEU A 181 -23.43 3.50 9.73
C LEU A 181 -23.46 4.51 10.88
N GLY A 182 -23.58 5.78 10.57
CA GLY A 182 -23.60 6.85 11.55
C GLY A 182 -23.36 8.22 10.93
N MET A 183 -23.39 9.24 11.79
CA MET A 183 -23.18 10.64 11.43
C MET A 183 -22.09 11.25 12.30
N ILE A 184 -21.20 12.03 11.70
CA ILE A 184 -20.24 12.91 12.39
C ILE A 184 -20.62 14.35 12.05
N ASN A 185 -20.97 15.13 13.05
CA ASN A 185 -21.34 16.54 12.95
C ASN A 185 -20.19 17.43 13.38
N LEU A 186 -19.86 18.45 12.60
CA LEU A 186 -18.82 19.43 12.90
C LEU A 186 -19.47 20.80 13.05
N ASP A 187 -19.31 21.41 14.22
CA ASP A 187 -19.88 22.71 14.49
C ASP A 187 -19.04 23.50 15.49
N SER A 188 -18.81 24.80 15.25
CA SER A 188 -18.16 25.75 16.17
C SER A 188 -16.82 25.24 16.72
N LEU A 189 -15.79 25.17 15.87
CA LEU A 189 -14.52 24.47 16.18
C LEU A 189 -13.42 25.37 16.80
N VAL A 190 -13.68 26.67 17.09
CA VAL A 190 -12.61 27.62 17.42
C VAL A 190 -12.73 28.19 18.84
N THR A 191 -13.90 28.71 19.23
CA THR A 191 -14.01 29.65 20.36
C THR A 191 -13.98 29.03 21.73
N GLY A 192 -14.41 27.80 21.90
CA GLY A 192 -14.49 27.14 23.20
C GLY A 192 -13.14 26.95 23.90
N ASP A 193 -13.20 26.66 25.18
CA ASP A 193 -12.01 26.42 26.02
C ASP A 193 -11.21 25.22 25.56
N LYS A 194 -11.88 24.13 25.19
CA LYS A 194 -11.32 22.85 24.79
C LYS A 194 -11.91 22.33 23.48
N MET A 195 -11.35 21.23 23.00
CA MET A 195 -11.92 20.44 21.92
C MET A 195 -12.77 19.33 22.54
N TYR A 196 -13.99 19.14 22.03
CA TYR A 196 -14.93 18.16 22.54
C TYR A 196 -15.43 17.21 21.48
N ALA A 197 -15.79 15.99 21.94
CA ALA A 197 -16.47 14.97 21.18
C ALA A 197 -17.57 14.35 22.04
N HIS A 198 -18.81 14.39 21.57
CA HIS A 198 -19.98 13.93 22.28
C HIS A 198 -20.78 12.92 21.46
N ALA A 199 -21.37 11.92 22.12
CA ALA A 199 -22.43 11.13 21.52
C ALA A 199 -23.76 11.88 21.58
N SER A 200 -24.74 11.49 20.77
CA SER A 200 -26.09 12.04 20.87
C SER A 200 -26.89 11.43 22.05
N SER A 201 -28.03 12.02 22.37
CA SER A 201 -28.89 11.62 23.48
C SER A 201 -29.39 10.17 23.38
N ASN A 202 -29.49 9.57 22.18
CA ASN A 202 -29.86 8.17 21.99
C ASN A 202 -28.85 7.20 22.67
N SER A 203 -27.59 7.62 22.86
CA SER A 203 -26.57 6.83 23.56
C SER A 203 -26.83 6.63 25.06
N VAL A 204 -27.69 7.44 25.67
CA VAL A 204 -28.11 7.30 27.07
C VAL A 204 -28.91 6.02 27.28
N SER A 205 -29.83 5.74 26.38
CA SER A 205 -30.66 4.53 26.41
C SER A 205 -29.95 3.31 25.80
N ASN A 206 -29.05 3.54 24.85
CA ASN A 206 -28.26 2.50 24.18
C ASN A 206 -26.78 2.88 24.12
N PRO A 207 -25.95 2.50 25.11
CA PRO A 207 -24.53 2.88 25.17
C PRO A 207 -23.71 2.48 23.94
N ALA A 208 -24.14 1.48 23.16
CA ALA A 208 -23.47 1.08 21.92
C ALA A 208 -23.45 2.21 20.87
N LEU A 209 -24.45 3.10 20.91
CA LEU A 209 -24.51 4.26 20.01
C LEU A 209 -23.48 5.35 20.37
N GLY A 210 -22.81 5.24 21.50
CA GLY A 210 -21.65 6.07 21.87
C GLY A 210 -20.31 5.60 21.32
N ALA A 211 -20.27 4.56 20.47
CA ALA A 211 -19.04 3.93 20.00
C ALA A 211 -18.08 4.90 19.28
N TYR A 212 -18.59 5.84 18.50
CA TYR A 212 -17.75 6.80 17.77
C TYR A 212 -17.05 7.79 18.72
N ARG A 213 -17.73 8.20 19.80
CA ARG A 213 -17.10 9.00 20.86
C ARG A 213 -15.94 8.24 21.51
N GLU A 214 -16.13 6.99 21.90
CA GLU A 214 -15.07 6.19 22.50
C GLU A 214 -13.89 5.99 21.55
N GLN A 215 -14.18 5.78 20.26
CA GLN A 215 -13.15 5.59 19.25
C GLN A 215 -12.33 6.86 19.03
N ILE A 216 -12.96 8.03 18.88
CA ILE A 216 -12.22 9.28 18.67
C ILE A 216 -11.40 9.68 19.91
N LEU A 217 -11.92 9.46 21.13
CA LEU A 217 -11.16 9.68 22.37
C LEU A 217 -9.93 8.78 22.48
N ARG A 218 -10.00 7.55 21.98
CA ARG A 218 -8.83 6.67 21.86
C ARG A 218 -7.82 7.21 20.84
N ILE A 219 -8.28 7.58 19.66
CA ILE A 219 -7.44 8.14 18.58
C ILE A 219 -6.76 9.43 19.06
N ALA A 220 -7.46 10.29 19.76
CA ALA A 220 -6.92 11.53 20.32
C ALA A 220 -5.73 11.27 21.25
N ARG A 221 -5.84 10.27 22.14
CA ARG A 221 -4.72 9.83 22.98
C ARG A 221 -3.55 9.28 22.18
N GLU A 222 -3.81 8.51 21.12
CA GLU A 222 -2.75 7.98 20.22
C GLU A 222 -2.02 9.07 19.43
N LEU A 223 -2.71 10.16 19.10
CA LEU A 223 -2.17 11.30 18.37
C LEU A 223 -1.60 12.41 19.27
N ASP A 224 -1.72 12.26 20.58
CA ASP A 224 -1.38 13.28 21.58
C ASP A 224 -2.12 14.61 21.36
N ILE A 225 -3.42 14.52 21.01
CA ILE A 225 -4.32 15.65 20.82
C ILE A 225 -5.28 15.71 22.02
N PRO A 226 -5.35 16.83 22.77
CA PRO A 226 -6.25 16.97 23.90
C PRO A 226 -7.70 17.06 23.41
N LEU A 227 -8.49 16.02 23.66
CA LEU A 227 -9.90 15.93 23.33
C LEU A 227 -10.69 15.48 24.57
N PHE A 228 -11.81 16.15 24.82
CA PHE A 228 -12.64 15.94 25.99
C PHE A 228 -14.06 15.51 25.58
N THR A 229 -14.89 15.25 26.55
CA THR A 229 -16.34 15.05 26.38
C THR A 229 -17.08 15.76 27.51
N ASN A 230 -18.36 16.06 27.30
CA ASN A 230 -19.23 16.66 28.32
C ASN A 230 -19.09 15.93 29.67
N PRO A 231 -18.72 16.61 30.75
CA PRO A 231 -18.60 16.02 32.08
C PRO A 231 -19.94 15.70 32.77
N GLY A 232 -21.07 16.18 32.22
CA GLY A 232 -22.41 15.97 32.78
C GLY A 232 -22.73 16.88 33.97
N LEU A 233 -22.22 18.11 33.99
CA LEU A 233 -22.51 19.09 35.01
C LEU A 233 -23.96 19.56 34.99
N ASN A 234 -24.56 19.65 33.79
CA ASN A 234 -25.97 19.97 33.60
C ASN A 234 -26.80 18.68 33.45
N ALA A 235 -27.83 18.52 34.25
CA ALA A 235 -28.71 17.36 34.25
C ALA A 235 -29.51 17.21 32.92
N GLU A 236 -29.67 18.28 32.17
CA GLU A 236 -30.32 18.27 30.84
C GLU A 236 -29.42 17.61 29.79
N TYR A 237 -28.08 17.65 30.00
CA TYR A 237 -27.10 17.07 29.11
C TYR A 237 -26.26 16.01 29.87
N PRO A 238 -26.70 14.75 29.89
CA PRO A 238 -25.98 13.69 30.57
C PRO A 238 -24.52 13.57 30.12
N ALA A 239 -23.65 13.11 31.02
CA ALA A 239 -22.23 12.98 30.73
C ALA A 239 -21.95 12.26 29.41
N GLY A 240 -21.07 12.84 28.58
CA GLY A 240 -20.69 12.29 27.29
C GLY A 240 -21.69 12.53 26.15
N THR A 241 -22.78 13.29 26.39
CA THR A 241 -23.74 13.66 25.34
C THR A 241 -23.60 15.12 24.94
N GLY A 242 -23.93 15.45 23.72
CA GLY A 242 -24.05 16.79 23.14
C GLY A 242 -25.34 16.92 22.36
N CYS A 243 -25.59 18.11 21.78
CA CYS A 243 -26.81 18.41 21.05
C CYS A 243 -26.63 19.54 20.03
N CYS A 244 -27.77 19.93 19.54
CA CYS A 244 -28.13 21.29 19.11
C CYS A 244 -27.58 21.71 17.75
N SER A 245 -27.17 20.77 16.89
CA SER A 245 -26.79 21.01 15.51
C SER A 245 -27.33 19.90 14.57
N ASP A 246 -26.92 19.86 13.32
CA ASP A 246 -27.40 18.96 12.25
C ASP A 246 -27.47 17.48 12.65
N GLY A 247 -26.60 17.03 13.56
CA GLY A 247 -26.61 15.68 14.12
C GLY A 247 -27.94 15.29 14.78
N GLU A 248 -28.71 16.26 15.30
CA GLU A 248 -30.05 16.00 15.89
C GLU A 248 -31.05 15.44 14.87
N SER A 249 -30.88 15.74 13.61
CA SER A 249 -31.74 15.19 12.54
C SER A 249 -31.54 13.68 12.37
N PHE A 250 -30.41 13.13 12.81
CA PHE A 250 -30.05 11.71 12.78
C PHE A 250 -30.31 11.01 14.11
N ASN A 251 -30.53 11.77 15.17
CA ASN A 251 -30.73 11.29 16.52
C ASN A 251 -31.90 10.35 16.59
N GLY A 252 -32.35 9.48 16.63
CA GLY A 252 -33.54 8.62 16.58
C GLY A 252 -33.53 7.58 15.47
N MET A 253 -32.40 7.48 14.73
CA MET A 253 -32.23 6.49 13.66
C MET A 253 -31.54 5.19 14.12
N ASP A 254 -31.38 4.98 15.41
CA ASP A 254 -30.63 3.84 15.97
C ASP A 254 -29.21 3.68 15.41
N ILE A 255 -28.57 4.79 15.06
CA ILE A 255 -27.19 4.88 14.58
C ILE A 255 -26.33 5.71 15.54
N PRO A 256 -25.00 5.51 15.59
CA PRO A 256 -24.10 6.42 16.28
C PRO A 256 -24.14 7.82 15.66
N VAL A 257 -24.28 8.84 16.50
CA VAL A 257 -24.10 10.25 16.13
C VAL A 257 -23.00 10.83 16.99
N LEU A 258 -22.05 11.50 16.36
CA LEU A 258 -20.89 12.12 17.01
C LEU A 258 -20.92 13.63 16.75
N PHE A 259 -21.04 14.43 17.80
CA PHE A 259 -20.89 15.88 17.75
C PHE A 259 -19.43 16.25 18.05
N ILE A 260 -18.84 17.06 17.20
CA ILE A 260 -17.49 17.60 17.31
C ILE A 260 -17.58 19.12 17.38
N GLU A 261 -17.07 19.67 18.46
CA GLU A 261 -17.16 21.10 18.74
C GLU A 261 -16.00 21.62 19.62
N ALA A 262 -15.85 22.92 19.67
CA ALA A 262 -15.00 23.62 20.63
C ALA A 262 -15.86 24.67 21.35
N THR A 263 -16.67 24.20 22.28
CA THR A 263 -17.59 24.97 23.11
C THR A 263 -17.14 24.94 24.57
N ASN A 264 -17.94 25.42 25.49
CA ASN A 264 -17.57 25.52 26.90
C ASN A 264 -18.47 24.65 27.77
N TRP A 265 -18.03 23.46 28.09
CA TRP A 265 -18.76 22.54 28.97
C TRP A 265 -18.34 22.61 30.44
N GLU A 266 -17.25 23.30 30.72
CA GLU A 266 -16.67 23.43 32.06
C GLU A 266 -16.48 24.88 32.49
N LEU A 267 -16.76 25.85 31.59
CA LEU A 267 -16.72 27.27 31.91
C LEU A 267 -18.10 27.81 32.29
N GLY A 268 -18.10 28.88 33.07
CA GLY A 268 -19.31 29.55 33.47
C GLY A 268 -19.96 28.97 34.73
N ASP A 269 -20.96 29.67 35.21
CA ASP A 269 -21.73 29.38 36.43
C ASP A 269 -23.12 28.82 36.08
N LEU A 270 -23.35 28.46 34.83
CA LEU A 270 -24.65 27.99 34.32
C LEU A 270 -24.69 26.46 34.12
N ASP A 271 -23.90 25.70 34.84
CA ASP A 271 -24.09 24.27 34.96
C ASP A 271 -23.76 23.44 33.73
N GLY A 272 -22.79 23.87 32.91
CA GLY A 272 -22.16 22.94 32.02
C GLY A 272 -22.54 22.99 30.55
N TYR A 273 -23.32 23.97 30.09
CA TYR A 273 -23.48 24.21 28.66
C TYR A 273 -23.62 25.70 28.33
N GLU A 274 -22.50 26.31 28.02
CA GLU A 274 -22.39 27.67 27.49
C GLU A 274 -21.73 27.59 26.10
N GLN A 275 -22.49 27.32 25.10
CA GLN A 275 -22.00 26.83 23.81
C GLN A 275 -20.89 27.68 23.21
N THR A 276 -20.95 28.98 23.29
CA THR A 276 -19.91 29.87 22.75
C THR A 276 -19.49 30.95 23.74
N ASP A 277 -19.87 30.81 25.01
CA ASP A 277 -19.48 31.75 26.03
C ASP A 277 -18.02 31.57 26.41
N ASN A 278 -17.18 32.57 26.12
CA ASN A 278 -15.75 32.57 26.43
C ASN A 278 -15.35 33.94 26.99
N PRO A 279 -14.84 34.01 28.23
CA PRO A 279 -14.45 35.27 28.87
C PRO A 279 -13.38 36.05 28.09
N ALA A 280 -12.65 35.43 27.17
CA ALA A 280 -11.68 36.11 26.31
C ALA A 280 -12.33 36.94 25.19
N ILE A 281 -13.60 36.65 24.87
CA ILE A 281 -14.36 37.37 23.83
C ILE A 281 -15.03 38.57 24.46
N PRO A 282 -14.93 39.79 23.92
CA PRO A 282 -15.44 40.99 24.55
C PRO A 282 -16.94 40.96 24.93
N GLY A 283 -17.77 40.38 24.08
CA GLY A 283 -19.19 40.17 24.35
C GLY A 283 -19.55 38.89 25.11
N GLY A 284 -18.56 38.05 25.37
CA GLY A 284 -18.74 36.75 26.03
C GLY A 284 -19.20 35.62 25.12
N SER A 285 -19.77 35.91 23.95
CA SER A 285 -20.34 34.92 23.03
C SER A 285 -20.13 35.30 21.56
N THR A 286 -19.93 34.31 20.70
CA THR A 286 -19.85 34.48 19.23
C THR A 286 -21.20 34.30 18.53
N TRP A 287 -22.13 33.63 19.15
CA TRP A 287 -23.37 33.21 18.51
C TRP A 287 -24.14 34.32 17.82
N HIS A 288 -24.26 34.20 16.51
CA HIS A 288 -25.06 35.03 15.63
C HIS A 288 -24.74 36.54 15.67
N ASP A 289 -23.63 36.93 16.32
CA ASP A 289 -23.26 38.33 16.47
C ASP A 289 -22.13 38.73 15.51
N PRO A 290 -22.43 39.60 14.50
CA PRO A 290 -21.42 40.11 13.58
C PRO A 290 -20.29 40.89 14.25
N ALA A 291 -20.53 41.43 15.47
CA ALA A 291 -19.51 42.15 16.22
C ALA A 291 -18.52 41.24 16.91
N GLU A 292 -18.87 39.97 17.16
CA GLU A 292 -18.08 39.02 17.93
C GLU A 292 -17.54 37.87 17.08
N ASP A 293 -18.38 37.26 16.22
CA ASP A 293 -17.97 36.15 15.36
C ASP A 293 -17.34 36.62 14.05
N ASN A 294 -16.15 37.22 14.20
CA ASN A 294 -15.38 37.69 13.07
C ASN A 294 -13.87 37.52 13.32
N LYS A 295 -13.10 37.53 12.24
CA LYS A 295 -11.65 37.29 12.28
C LYS A 295 -10.88 38.24 13.18
N GLU A 296 -11.22 39.53 13.15
CA GLU A 296 -10.51 40.55 13.91
C GLU A 296 -10.67 40.30 15.43
N VAL A 297 -11.87 40.10 15.91
CA VAL A 297 -12.17 39.87 17.32
C VAL A 297 -11.55 38.55 17.78
N LEU A 298 -11.79 37.46 17.05
CA LEU A 298 -11.29 36.14 17.45
C LEU A 298 -9.76 36.02 17.39
N THR A 299 -9.12 36.67 16.42
CA THR A 299 -7.65 36.72 16.38
C THR A 299 -7.08 37.53 17.54
N ASN A 300 -7.73 38.65 17.89
CA ASN A 300 -7.30 39.47 19.03
C ASN A 300 -7.53 38.78 20.38
N ALA A 301 -8.64 38.06 20.52
CA ALA A 301 -9.02 37.37 21.76
C ALA A 301 -8.24 36.07 21.98
N LEU A 302 -8.09 35.24 20.96
CA LEU A 302 -7.59 33.87 21.05
C LEU A 302 -6.19 33.68 20.44
N GLY A 303 -5.77 34.56 19.52
CA GLY A 303 -4.56 34.45 18.72
C GLY A 303 -4.74 33.65 17.43
N GLN A 304 -4.06 34.08 16.38
CA GLN A 304 -4.07 33.41 15.07
C GLN A 304 -3.55 31.97 15.16
N GLU A 305 -2.51 31.75 15.95
CA GLU A 305 -1.91 30.42 16.16
C GLU A 305 -2.90 29.41 16.71
N ARG A 306 -3.81 29.82 17.61
CA ARG A 306 -4.84 28.96 18.16
C ARG A 306 -5.84 28.52 17.08
N ILE A 307 -6.27 29.44 16.22
CA ILE A 307 -7.19 29.14 15.13
C ILE A 307 -6.55 28.11 14.17
N GLU A 308 -5.31 28.36 13.79
CA GLU A 308 -4.56 27.44 12.91
C GLU A 308 -4.35 26.06 13.58
N GLN A 309 -4.07 26.05 14.88
CA GLN A 309 -3.93 24.80 15.64
C GLN A 309 -5.24 24.01 15.68
N ARG A 310 -6.38 24.66 15.92
CA ARG A 310 -7.70 24.01 15.88
C ARG A 310 -7.99 23.39 14.50
N MET A 311 -7.73 24.11 13.42
CA MET A 311 -7.90 23.58 12.06
C MET A 311 -7.02 22.34 11.86
N ARG A 312 -5.74 22.39 12.25
CA ARG A 312 -4.81 21.27 12.13
C ARG A 312 -5.22 20.07 12.97
N ASP A 313 -5.52 20.27 14.25
CA ASP A 313 -5.77 19.18 15.19
C ASP A 313 -7.10 18.48 14.89
N PHE A 314 -8.17 19.23 14.58
CA PHE A 314 -9.42 18.63 14.15
C PHE A 314 -9.29 17.90 12.80
N SER A 315 -8.63 18.49 11.82
CA SER A 315 -8.39 17.84 10.52
C SER A 315 -7.63 16.53 10.68
N ARG A 316 -6.57 16.52 11.47
CA ARG A 316 -5.76 15.32 11.72
C ARG A 316 -6.54 14.24 12.46
N LEU A 317 -7.22 14.61 13.53
CA LEU A 317 -8.00 13.71 14.37
C LEU A 317 -9.15 13.05 13.60
N LEU A 318 -9.92 13.86 12.89
CA LEU A 318 -11.11 13.41 12.17
C LEU A 318 -10.75 12.64 10.89
N THR A 319 -9.69 13.03 10.18
CA THR A 319 -9.18 12.21 9.06
C THR A 319 -8.85 10.79 9.55
N ARG A 320 -8.17 10.66 10.69
CA ARG A 320 -7.85 9.35 11.26
C ARG A 320 -9.10 8.57 11.68
N LEU A 321 -10.08 9.22 12.28
CA LEU A 321 -11.34 8.58 12.64
C LEU A 321 -12.08 8.05 11.40
N VAL A 322 -12.20 8.88 10.36
CA VAL A 322 -12.92 8.50 9.13
C VAL A 322 -12.21 7.38 8.38
N LEU A 323 -10.86 7.36 8.35
CA LEU A 323 -10.09 6.21 7.82
C LEU A 323 -10.46 4.91 8.52
N GLU A 324 -10.57 4.92 9.85
CA GLU A 324 -10.94 3.72 10.61
C GLU A 324 -12.42 3.33 10.43
N LEU A 325 -13.35 4.28 10.38
CA LEU A 325 -14.79 4.01 10.22
C LEU A 325 -15.12 3.54 8.79
N THR A 326 -14.38 4.00 7.80
CA THR A 326 -14.49 3.53 6.42
C THR A 326 -13.69 2.26 6.13
N ASN A 327 -12.94 1.74 7.11
CA ASN A 327 -12.00 0.62 6.98
C ASN A 327 -10.96 0.80 5.86
N ALA A 328 -10.64 2.03 5.49
CA ALA A 328 -9.61 2.34 4.50
C ALA A 328 -8.23 1.88 4.97
N ASP A 329 -7.94 2.00 6.26
CA ASP A 329 -6.72 1.50 6.90
C ASP A 329 -6.60 -0.04 6.81
N LEU A 330 -7.72 -0.76 6.94
CA LEU A 330 -7.75 -2.22 6.83
C LEU A 330 -7.61 -2.69 5.38
N LEU A 331 -8.16 -1.96 4.40
CA LEU A 331 -7.92 -2.24 2.99
C LEU A 331 -6.44 -2.04 2.62
N ALA A 332 -5.83 -0.94 3.05
CA ALA A 332 -4.40 -0.70 2.84
C ALA A 332 -3.54 -1.77 3.52
N SER A 333 -3.94 -2.20 4.72
CA SER A 333 -3.29 -3.29 5.43
C SER A 333 -3.39 -4.60 4.65
N THR A 334 -4.57 -4.96 4.15
CA THR A 334 -4.79 -6.18 3.36
C THR A 334 -3.93 -6.18 2.10
N ALA A 335 -3.89 -5.06 1.36
CA ALA A 335 -3.08 -4.95 0.15
C ALA A 335 -1.57 -5.14 0.43
N SER A 336 -1.03 -4.45 1.44
CA SER A 336 0.37 -4.61 1.83
C SER A 336 0.68 -5.99 2.43
N GLY A 337 -0.31 -6.64 3.07
CA GLY A 337 -0.21 -8.03 3.54
C GLY A 337 -0.11 -9.04 2.40
N GLY A 338 -0.91 -8.88 1.35
CA GLY A 338 -0.80 -9.67 0.13
C GLY A 338 0.55 -9.50 -0.55
N ALA A 339 1.06 -8.26 -0.64
CA ALA A 339 2.39 -7.99 -1.18
C ALA A 339 3.51 -8.68 -0.37
N LEU A 340 3.40 -8.70 0.98
CA LEU A 340 4.34 -9.43 1.84
C LEU A 340 4.30 -10.94 1.55
N ALA A 341 3.12 -11.54 1.49
CA ALA A 341 2.95 -12.97 1.24
C ALA A 341 3.53 -13.38 -0.12
N ARG A 342 3.23 -12.60 -1.17
CA ARG A 342 3.80 -12.78 -2.51
C ARG A 342 5.32 -12.73 -2.49
N GLN A 343 5.92 -11.76 -1.80
CA GLN A 343 7.36 -11.60 -1.75
C GLN A 343 8.05 -12.77 -1.02
N MET A 344 7.40 -13.39 -0.01
CA MET A 344 7.88 -14.63 0.60
C MET A 344 7.91 -15.79 -0.40
N GLU A 345 6.87 -15.92 -1.20
CA GLU A 345 6.77 -16.90 -2.28
C GLU A 345 7.88 -16.71 -3.31
N ASP A 346 8.03 -15.50 -3.84
CA ASP A 346 9.06 -15.17 -4.82
C ASP A 346 10.47 -15.45 -4.28
N GLN A 347 10.70 -15.23 -3.00
CA GLN A 347 11.97 -15.51 -2.36
C GLN A 347 12.26 -17.02 -2.35
N LEU A 348 11.27 -17.88 -2.06
CA LEU A 348 11.43 -19.34 -2.12
C LEU A 348 11.74 -19.82 -3.54
N GLN A 349 11.09 -19.26 -4.55
CA GLN A 349 11.40 -19.58 -5.96
C GLN A 349 12.81 -19.17 -6.34
N ARG A 350 13.26 -17.97 -5.97
CA ARG A 350 14.64 -17.54 -6.24
C ARG A 350 15.67 -18.40 -5.52
N GLN A 351 15.38 -18.87 -4.30
CA GLN A 351 16.25 -19.79 -3.55
C GLN A 351 16.34 -21.16 -4.24
N HIS A 352 15.22 -21.71 -4.72
CA HIS A 352 15.21 -22.93 -5.51
C HIS A 352 16.05 -22.77 -6.79
N GLN A 353 15.81 -21.71 -7.56
CA GLN A 353 16.58 -21.41 -8.77
C GLN A 353 18.07 -21.21 -8.51
N ALA A 354 18.46 -20.67 -7.36
CA ALA A 354 19.85 -20.50 -6.99
C ALA A 354 20.56 -21.84 -6.80
N LEU A 355 19.91 -22.79 -6.12
CA LEU A 355 20.44 -24.15 -5.96
C LEU A 355 20.52 -24.87 -7.32
N THR A 356 19.49 -24.74 -8.13
CA THR A 356 19.47 -25.28 -9.50
C THR A 356 20.63 -24.73 -10.34
N ARG A 357 20.92 -23.43 -10.29
CA ARG A 357 22.07 -22.83 -10.98
C ARG A 357 23.41 -23.32 -10.44
N LEU A 358 23.52 -23.57 -9.13
CA LEU A 358 24.73 -24.21 -8.56
C LEU A 358 24.96 -25.57 -9.19
N HIS A 359 23.92 -26.41 -9.29
CA HIS A 359 24.04 -27.73 -9.94
C HIS A 359 24.31 -27.61 -11.45
N ASP A 360 23.66 -26.66 -12.16
CA ASP A 360 23.94 -26.41 -13.58
C ASP A 360 25.41 -26.07 -13.83
N ARG A 361 26.01 -25.19 -13.02
CA ARG A 361 27.43 -24.87 -13.13
C ARG A 361 28.31 -26.10 -12.91
N ARG A 362 27.95 -26.97 -11.95
CA ARG A 362 28.66 -28.22 -11.71
C ARG A 362 28.51 -29.19 -12.88
N TRP A 363 27.32 -29.35 -13.46
CA TRP A 363 27.09 -30.19 -14.65
C TRP A 363 27.90 -29.72 -15.85
N LEU A 364 28.02 -28.42 -16.08
CA LEU A 364 28.85 -27.86 -17.15
C LEU A 364 30.31 -28.26 -17.00
N THR A 365 30.82 -28.23 -15.77
CA THR A 365 32.19 -28.69 -15.45
C THR A 365 32.35 -30.19 -15.64
N LEU A 366 31.40 -31.00 -15.20
CA LEU A 366 31.41 -32.46 -15.31
C LEU A 366 31.32 -32.94 -16.76
N LEU A 367 30.52 -32.30 -17.60
CA LEU A 367 30.40 -32.61 -19.03
C LEU A 367 31.66 -32.34 -19.83
N GLY A 368 32.62 -31.55 -19.33
CA GLY A 368 33.94 -31.33 -19.90
C GLY A 368 35.04 -32.19 -19.27
N SER A 369 34.73 -32.92 -18.16
CA SER A 369 35.74 -33.62 -17.37
C SER A 369 35.97 -35.07 -17.82
N ASN A 370 37.23 -35.50 -17.79
CA ASN A 370 37.64 -36.89 -18.13
C ASN A 370 38.20 -37.59 -16.89
N ARG A 371 37.46 -37.56 -15.78
CA ARG A 371 37.86 -38.13 -14.50
C ARG A 371 37.75 -39.66 -14.51
N PRO A 372 38.65 -40.38 -13.75
CA PRO A 372 38.55 -41.83 -13.65
C PRO A 372 37.32 -42.27 -12.85
N VAL A 373 36.74 -43.42 -13.21
CA VAL A 373 35.68 -44.07 -12.43
C VAL A 373 36.19 -44.35 -11.01
N GLY A 374 35.35 -44.08 -10.02
CA GLY A 374 35.67 -44.18 -8.60
C GLY A 374 36.29 -42.90 -8.01
N SER A 375 36.50 -41.84 -8.80
CA SER A 375 37.01 -40.57 -8.28
C SER A 375 35.93 -39.78 -7.56
N PHE A 376 36.32 -39.14 -6.45
CA PHE A 376 35.53 -38.16 -5.73
C PHE A 376 36.11 -36.75 -6.00
N ASP A 377 35.25 -35.74 -6.03
CA ASP A 377 35.65 -34.35 -6.15
C ASP A 377 34.70 -33.51 -5.27
N GLY A 378 35.29 -32.54 -4.56
CA GLY A 378 34.54 -31.67 -3.63
C GLY A 378 34.76 -30.19 -3.95
N GLU A 379 33.78 -29.39 -3.62
CA GLU A 379 33.80 -27.94 -3.81
C GLU A 379 33.18 -27.24 -2.60
N VAL A 380 33.85 -26.20 -2.12
CA VAL A 380 33.24 -25.20 -1.22
C VAL A 380 33.24 -23.85 -1.91
N GLY A 381 32.14 -23.13 -1.80
CA GLY A 381 32.04 -21.84 -2.46
C GLY A 381 31.18 -20.83 -1.70
N ALA A 382 31.29 -19.59 -2.15
CA ALA A 382 30.47 -18.48 -1.71
C ALA A 382 29.99 -17.68 -2.90
N GLU A 383 28.75 -17.20 -2.82
CA GLU A 383 28.15 -16.39 -3.88
C GLU A 383 27.32 -15.24 -3.33
N GLY A 384 27.21 -14.17 -4.12
CA GLY A 384 26.30 -13.06 -3.90
C GLY A 384 25.47 -12.82 -5.15
N GLU A 385 24.20 -12.46 -4.95
CA GLU A 385 23.27 -12.09 -6.01
C GLU A 385 22.54 -10.80 -5.66
N VAL A 386 22.29 -9.98 -6.65
CA VAL A 386 21.50 -8.77 -6.54
C VAL A 386 20.48 -8.72 -7.67
N SER A 387 19.28 -8.24 -7.36
CA SER A 387 18.24 -8.00 -8.34
C SER A 387 17.79 -6.54 -8.24
N PRO A 388 17.83 -5.77 -9.35
CA PRO A 388 17.31 -4.41 -9.40
C PRO A 388 15.77 -4.42 -9.41
N ASP A 389 15.18 -3.27 -9.09
CA ASP A 389 13.75 -3.00 -9.13
C ASP A 389 13.19 -3.09 -10.56
N SER A 390 13.93 -2.62 -11.54
CA SER A 390 13.49 -2.59 -12.93
C SER A 390 14.50 -3.18 -13.91
N GLY A 391 14.06 -4.23 -14.60
CA GLY A 391 14.69 -4.73 -15.80
C GLY A 391 16.19 -5.01 -15.70
N PHE A 392 16.97 -4.39 -16.59
CA PHE A 392 18.42 -4.61 -16.73
C PHE A 392 19.28 -3.50 -16.10
N ASP A 393 18.72 -2.62 -15.31
CA ASP A 393 19.47 -1.54 -14.68
C ASP A 393 20.46 -2.09 -13.65
N MET A 394 21.66 -1.53 -13.64
CA MET A 394 22.65 -1.89 -12.61
C MET A 394 22.25 -1.18 -11.31
N PRO A 395 22.07 -1.91 -10.21
CA PRO A 395 21.49 -1.35 -9.01
C PRO A 395 22.48 -0.49 -8.24
N GLY A 396 22.12 0.77 -8.02
CA GLY A 396 22.72 1.56 -6.95
C GLY A 396 22.21 1.13 -5.56
N ASP A 397 20.96 0.73 -5.47
CA ASP A 397 20.31 0.20 -4.27
C ASP A 397 19.33 -0.92 -4.67
N PRO A 398 19.80 -2.19 -4.75
CA PRO A 398 18.99 -3.28 -5.26
C PRO A 398 17.83 -3.60 -4.34
N GLU A 399 16.70 -4.00 -4.96
CA GLU A 399 15.49 -4.38 -4.27
C GLU A 399 15.62 -5.71 -3.54
N SER A 400 16.36 -6.65 -4.15
CA SER A 400 16.66 -7.95 -3.56
C SER A 400 18.17 -8.22 -3.52
N ARG A 401 18.63 -8.75 -2.39
CA ARG A 401 20.01 -9.20 -2.17
C ARG A 401 20.02 -10.59 -1.58
N ARG A 402 20.92 -11.42 -2.08
CA ARG A 402 21.17 -12.76 -1.54
C ARG A 402 22.67 -12.99 -1.41
N ALA A 403 23.08 -13.61 -0.33
CA ALA A 403 24.45 -14.10 -0.14
C ALA A 403 24.39 -15.52 0.43
N GLY A 404 25.27 -16.38 -0.02
CA GLY A 404 25.27 -17.76 0.41
C GLY A 404 26.65 -18.42 0.36
N VAL A 405 26.72 -19.54 1.05
CA VAL A 405 27.84 -20.46 1.03
C VAL A 405 27.34 -21.85 0.73
N HIS A 406 28.16 -22.67 0.07
CA HIS A 406 27.78 -24.03 -0.24
C HIS A 406 28.96 -24.98 -0.10
N LEU A 407 28.65 -26.25 0.17
CA LEU A 407 29.49 -27.40 0.06
C LEU A 407 28.85 -28.35 -0.95
N LEU A 408 29.61 -28.80 -1.92
CA LEU A 408 29.19 -29.74 -2.96
C LEU A 408 30.21 -30.84 -3.10
N GLY A 409 29.76 -32.08 -3.34
CA GLY A 409 30.62 -33.19 -3.64
C GLY A 409 29.98 -34.14 -4.63
N ASP A 410 30.80 -34.75 -5.49
CA ASP A 410 30.31 -35.73 -6.44
C ASP A 410 31.28 -36.92 -6.59
N TYR A 411 30.72 -38.02 -7.00
CA TYR A 411 31.39 -39.28 -7.19
C TYR A 411 31.11 -39.85 -8.58
N ARG A 412 32.17 -40.15 -9.35
CA ARG A 412 32.01 -40.79 -10.66
C ARG A 412 31.76 -42.28 -10.48
N TYR A 413 30.48 -42.64 -10.49
CA TYR A 413 30.03 -44.02 -10.24
C TYR A 413 30.35 -44.98 -11.37
N SER A 414 30.25 -44.52 -12.62
CA SER A 414 30.60 -45.26 -13.85
C SER A 414 31.17 -44.33 -14.91
N GLU A 415 31.55 -44.90 -16.08
CA GLU A 415 31.98 -44.06 -17.22
C GLU A 415 30.95 -43.05 -17.63
N ALA A 416 29.67 -43.37 -17.50
CA ALA A 416 28.55 -42.54 -17.92
C ALA A 416 27.80 -41.80 -16.78
N LEU A 417 27.94 -42.24 -15.53
CA LEU A 417 27.12 -41.74 -14.42
C LEU A 417 27.97 -41.10 -13.33
N THR A 418 27.68 -39.85 -13.01
CA THR A 418 28.19 -39.13 -11.84
C THR A 418 27.02 -38.80 -10.91
N LEU A 419 27.17 -39.05 -9.61
CA LEU A 419 26.20 -38.75 -8.56
C LEU A 419 26.80 -37.77 -7.57
N GLY A 420 26.02 -36.84 -7.07
CA GLY A 420 26.51 -35.83 -6.13
C GLY A 420 25.46 -35.30 -5.19
N GLY A 421 25.92 -34.48 -4.26
CA GLY A 421 25.07 -33.80 -3.31
C GLY A 421 25.62 -32.45 -2.91
N SER A 422 24.79 -31.59 -2.40
CA SER A 422 25.13 -30.25 -1.94
C SER A 422 24.45 -29.89 -0.65
N LEU A 423 25.09 -29.06 0.16
CA LEU A 423 24.53 -28.38 1.31
C LEU A 423 24.80 -26.88 1.12
N ALA A 424 23.76 -26.08 1.15
CA ALA A 424 23.88 -24.64 1.01
C ALA A 424 23.18 -23.91 2.17
N PHE A 425 23.77 -22.80 2.57
CA PHE A 425 23.16 -21.81 3.46
C PHE A 425 23.10 -20.48 2.71
N GLN A 426 21.94 -19.82 2.75
CA GLN A 426 21.71 -18.55 2.08
C GLN A 426 21.00 -17.59 3.03
N ARG A 427 21.40 -16.33 2.97
CA ARG A 427 20.67 -15.22 3.58
C ARG A 427 20.16 -14.30 2.47
N SER A 428 18.89 -14.00 2.49
CA SER A 428 18.22 -13.10 1.55
C SER A 428 17.61 -11.92 2.28
N ARG A 429 17.54 -10.79 1.58
CA ARG A 429 16.86 -9.60 2.04
C ARG A 429 16.22 -8.90 0.85
N ASP A 430 14.91 -8.73 0.94
CA ASP A 430 14.10 -8.04 -0.05
C ASP A 430 13.49 -6.79 0.58
N LYS A 431 13.42 -5.72 -0.17
CA LYS A 431 12.72 -4.50 0.20
C LYS A 431 11.25 -4.64 -0.17
N LEU A 432 10.42 -4.04 0.66
CA LEU A 432 9.00 -3.77 0.40
C LEU A 432 8.79 -2.26 0.38
N ASP A 433 7.66 -1.82 -0.15
CA ASP A 433 7.28 -0.42 -0.19
C ASP A 433 7.33 0.24 1.18
N HIS A 434 7.57 1.56 1.17
CA HIS A 434 7.58 2.42 2.36
C HIS A 434 8.53 1.95 3.48
N GLY A 435 9.65 1.33 3.10
CA GLY A 435 10.69 0.87 4.05
C GLY A 435 10.39 -0.45 4.75
N GLY A 436 9.42 -1.20 4.26
CA GLY A 436 9.22 -2.59 4.63
C GLY A 436 10.38 -3.48 4.14
N ARG A 437 10.49 -4.70 4.67
CA ARG A 437 11.48 -5.68 4.25
C ARG A 437 11.13 -7.10 4.68
N ILE A 438 11.70 -8.07 3.96
CA ILE A 438 11.72 -9.47 4.35
C ILE A 438 13.17 -9.93 4.41
N GLU A 439 13.54 -10.62 5.47
CA GLU A 439 14.82 -11.31 5.62
C GLU A 439 14.56 -12.83 5.72
N GLY A 440 15.31 -13.63 4.97
CA GLY A 440 15.17 -15.07 4.96
C GLY A 440 16.52 -15.75 5.19
N ASP A 441 16.60 -16.66 6.17
CA ASP A 441 17.75 -17.55 6.41
C ASP A 441 17.37 -18.96 5.97
N THR A 442 18.03 -19.49 4.94
CA THR A 442 17.67 -20.73 4.27
C THR A 442 18.78 -21.76 4.30
N TRP A 443 18.45 -22.97 4.73
CA TRP A 443 19.26 -24.17 4.54
C TRP A 443 18.68 -25.01 3.42
N GLN A 444 19.54 -25.49 2.50
CA GLN A 444 19.14 -26.36 1.40
C GLN A 444 20.04 -27.57 1.32
N LEU A 445 19.44 -28.73 1.10
CA LEU A 445 20.08 -29.99 0.77
C LEU A 445 19.70 -30.34 -0.67
N GLY A 446 20.69 -30.62 -1.51
CA GLY A 446 20.52 -31.08 -2.89
C GLY A 446 21.17 -32.43 -3.12
N LEU A 447 20.50 -33.27 -3.93
CA LEU A 447 21.09 -34.49 -4.50
C LEU A 447 20.96 -34.36 -6.01
N PHE A 448 22.00 -34.75 -6.75
CA PHE A 448 21.98 -34.67 -8.21
C PHE A 448 22.65 -35.85 -8.87
N GLY A 449 22.28 -36.08 -10.13
CA GLY A 449 22.93 -37.06 -11.00
C GLY A 449 23.09 -36.50 -12.39
N LEU A 450 24.21 -36.87 -13.05
CA LEU A 450 24.46 -36.54 -14.45
C LEU A 450 24.85 -37.83 -15.19
N TYR A 451 24.10 -38.14 -16.24
CA TYR A 451 24.37 -39.19 -17.19
C TYR A 451 24.93 -38.59 -18.49
N ASN A 452 26.13 -39.00 -18.89
CA ASN A 452 26.76 -38.72 -20.19
C ASN A 452 27.84 -39.76 -20.44
N ASP A 453 27.74 -40.54 -21.50
CA ASP A 453 28.65 -41.62 -21.87
C ASP A 453 29.82 -41.15 -22.75
N GLY A 454 30.05 -39.83 -22.81
CA GLY A 454 31.03 -39.21 -23.68
C GLY A 454 30.50 -38.85 -25.06
N GLY A 455 29.23 -39.20 -25.34
CA GLY A 455 28.48 -38.79 -26.53
C GLY A 455 27.91 -37.36 -26.44
N PRO A 456 27.17 -36.95 -27.45
CA PRO A 456 26.53 -35.64 -27.46
C PRO A 456 25.28 -35.54 -26.57
N GLU A 457 24.69 -36.68 -26.19
CA GLU A 457 23.53 -36.76 -25.33
C GLU A 457 23.91 -36.64 -23.87
N TRP A 458 23.06 -35.99 -23.08
CA TRP A 458 23.21 -35.91 -21.64
C TRP A 458 21.83 -35.86 -20.97
N LEU A 459 21.76 -36.38 -19.75
CA LEU A 459 20.56 -36.32 -18.89
C LEU A 459 21.04 -35.99 -17.47
N ALA A 460 20.40 -34.99 -16.85
CA ALA A 460 20.66 -34.58 -15.50
C ALA A 460 19.37 -34.56 -14.69
N GLY A 461 19.47 -34.94 -13.42
CA GLY A 461 18.34 -34.90 -12.49
C GLY A 461 18.79 -34.40 -11.14
N GLU A 462 17.89 -33.75 -10.41
CA GLU A 462 18.13 -33.29 -9.04
C GLU A 462 16.89 -33.44 -8.16
N LEU A 463 17.15 -33.58 -6.87
CA LEU A 463 16.17 -33.51 -5.80
C LEU A 463 16.69 -32.52 -4.78
N ASN A 464 15.82 -31.68 -4.25
CA ASN A 464 16.18 -30.71 -3.24
C ASN A 464 15.16 -30.59 -2.11
N LEU A 465 15.67 -30.20 -0.94
CA LEU A 465 14.89 -29.91 0.25
C LEU A 465 15.41 -28.62 0.86
N GLY A 466 14.54 -27.68 1.19
CA GLY A 466 14.86 -26.40 1.79
C GLY A 466 14.05 -26.12 3.05
N HIS A 467 14.65 -25.40 3.98
CA HIS A 467 13.97 -24.83 5.14
C HIS A 467 14.40 -23.38 5.30
N THR A 468 13.43 -22.47 5.32
CA THR A 468 13.65 -21.02 5.44
C THR A 468 13.01 -20.51 6.72
N ARG A 469 13.70 -19.64 7.44
CA ARG A 469 13.12 -18.81 8.51
C ARG A 469 13.01 -17.38 8.00
N TYR A 470 11.84 -16.79 8.19
CA TYR A 470 11.53 -15.43 7.79
C TYR A 470 11.43 -14.50 8.98
N ASP A 471 12.00 -13.31 8.85
CA ASP A 471 11.73 -12.12 9.65
C ASP A 471 11.18 -11.05 8.71
N SER A 472 10.00 -10.54 9.00
CA SER A 472 9.31 -9.58 8.16
C SER A 472 9.02 -8.28 8.88
N LYS A 473 9.12 -7.17 8.14
CA LYS A 473 8.65 -5.84 8.56
C LYS A 473 7.86 -5.25 7.43
N ARG A 474 6.57 -5.09 7.65
CA ARG A 474 5.62 -4.53 6.69
C ARG A 474 5.25 -3.11 7.09
N SER A 475 4.97 -2.25 6.11
CA SER A 475 4.42 -0.91 6.33
C SER A 475 2.98 -0.85 5.82
N VAL A 476 2.09 -0.25 6.63
CA VAL A 476 0.77 0.20 6.19
C VAL A 476 0.86 1.72 6.04
N TYR A 477 0.82 2.19 4.81
CA TYR A 477 1.06 3.58 4.50
C TYR A 477 -0.07 4.15 3.65
N LEU A 478 -0.61 5.28 4.08
CA LEU A 478 -1.59 6.07 3.33
C LEU A 478 -1.17 7.53 3.33
N GLN A 479 -1.25 8.18 2.19
CA GLN A 479 -0.95 9.59 2.02
C GLN A 479 -2.04 10.26 1.20
N ALA A 480 -2.45 11.44 1.60
CA ALA A 480 -3.33 12.28 0.80
C ALA A 480 -2.64 12.71 -0.50
N ALA A 481 -3.39 12.76 -1.60
CA ALA A 481 -2.85 13.17 -2.89
C ALA A 481 -2.31 14.62 -2.85
N GLY A 482 -0.99 14.76 -2.87
CA GLY A 482 -0.31 16.06 -2.70
C GLY A 482 -0.44 16.66 -1.30
N GLY A 483 -0.69 15.85 -0.29
CA GLY A 483 -0.96 16.28 1.08
C GLY A 483 -0.23 15.46 2.16
N PRO A 484 -0.73 15.50 3.40
CA PRO A 484 -0.08 14.87 4.55
C PRO A 484 -0.09 13.35 4.49
N VAL A 485 0.82 12.73 5.24
CA VAL A 485 0.75 11.30 5.57
C VAL A 485 -0.40 11.08 6.56
N LEU A 486 -1.33 10.21 6.18
CA LEU A 486 -2.54 9.91 6.95
C LEU A 486 -2.34 8.74 7.89
N LEU A 487 -1.54 7.76 7.46
CA LEU A 487 -1.19 6.56 8.21
C LEU A 487 0.21 6.12 7.83
N ASP A 488 1.05 5.86 8.83
CA ASP A 488 2.35 5.19 8.69
C ASP A 488 2.53 4.28 9.91
N GLN A 489 2.27 2.99 9.71
CA GLN A 489 2.38 1.98 10.75
C GLN A 489 3.31 0.87 10.28
N ARG A 490 4.14 0.39 11.19
CA ARG A 490 5.07 -0.69 10.94
C ARG A 490 4.69 -1.89 11.77
N LEU A 491 4.66 -3.05 11.13
CA LEU A 491 4.21 -4.32 11.66
C LEU A 491 5.31 -5.35 11.43
N SER A 492 5.58 -6.18 12.40
CA SER A 492 6.60 -7.23 12.35
C SER A 492 5.99 -8.60 12.58
N GLY A 493 6.62 -9.63 12.04
CA GLY A 493 6.22 -11.01 12.25
C GLY A 493 7.29 -11.95 11.74
N ASP A 494 7.31 -13.16 12.31
CA ASP A 494 8.20 -14.23 11.93
C ASP A 494 7.43 -15.50 11.57
N THR A 495 7.99 -16.26 10.62
CA THR A 495 7.43 -17.55 10.20
C THR A 495 8.53 -18.44 9.64
N SER A 496 8.15 -19.67 9.27
CA SER A 496 9.04 -20.60 8.60
C SER A 496 8.40 -21.20 7.35
N ALA A 497 9.25 -21.70 6.46
CA ALA A 497 8.81 -22.38 5.26
C ALA A 497 9.64 -23.63 4.99
N TRP A 498 8.97 -24.64 4.42
CA TRP A 498 9.62 -25.81 3.84
C TRP A 498 9.41 -25.81 2.33
N SER A 499 10.44 -26.19 1.60
CA SER A 499 10.40 -26.39 0.16
C SER A 499 11.02 -27.72 -0.22
N TRP A 500 10.50 -28.37 -1.24
CA TRP A 500 11.13 -29.50 -1.88
C TRP A 500 10.88 -29.45 -3.38
N GLY A 501 11.83 -29.95 -4.15
CA GLY A 501 11.75 -29.92 -5.60
C GLY A 501 12.43 -31.13 -6.23
N ALA A 502 12.04 -31.38 -7.49
CA ALA A 502 12.61 -32.38 -8.35
C ALA A 502 12.72 -31.84 -9.76
N ARG A 503 13.90 -31.93 -10.36
CA ARG A 503 14.14 -31.49 -11.74
C ARG A 503 14.74 -32.62 -12.57
N LEU A 504 14.31 -32.70 -13.82
CA LEU A 504 14.89 -33.56 -14.84
C LEU A 504 15.13 -32.72 -16.10
N GLU A 505 16.33 -32.72 -16.62
CA GLU A 505 16.71 -32.00 -17.82
C GLU A 505 17.62 -32.84 -18.71
N GLY A 506 17.41 -32.79 -20.00
CA GLY A 506 18.27 -33.48 -20.98
C GLY A 506 18.49 -32.64 -22.23
N GLY A 507 19.51 -32.98 -22.95
CA GLY A 507 19.86 -32.24 -24.17
C GLY A 507 20.86 -32.99 -25.07
N TYR A 508 21.17 -32.33 -26.16
CA TYR A 508 22.08 -32.80 -27.19
C TYR A 508 23.08 -31.70 -27.56
N ASP A 509 24.39 -31.96 -27.42
CA ASP A 509 25.47 -30.99 -27.65
C ASP A 509 26.15 -31.21 -29.00
N PHE A 510 25.87 -30.43 -30.02
CA PHE A 510 26.69 -30.37 -31.24
C PHE A 510 28.05 -29.74 -30.96
N SER A 511 29.12 -30.31 -31.50
CA SER A 511 30.49 -29.84 -31.30
C SER A 511 30.95 -28.93 -32.43
N PHE A 512 31.44 -27.73 -32.09
CA PHE A 512 31.99 -26.73 -33.01
C PHE A 512 33.36 -26.26 -32.48
N GLY A 513 34.36 -27.15 -32.56
CA GLY A 513 35.68 -26.91 -31.98
C GLY A 513 35.60 -26.87 -30.43
N GLU A 514 35.98 -25.76 -29.82
CA GLU A 514 35.95 -25.56 -28.36
C GLU A 514 34.54 -25.18 -27.85
N LEU A 515 33.56 -24.96 -28.77
CA LEU A 515 32.19 -24.65 -28.42
C LEU A 515 31.31 -25.88 -28.60
N ARG A 516 30.31 -25.99 -27.74
CA ARG A 516 29.24 -26.96 -27.83
C ARG A 516 27.90 -26.19 -27.74
N SER A 517 26.96 -26.56 -28.61
CA SER A 517 25.69 -25.86 -28.67
C SER A 517 24.57 -26.82 -29.04
N GLY A 518 23.43 -26.75 -28.41
CA GLY A 518 22.34 -27.65 -28.75
C GLY A 518 21.05 -27.43 -27.96
N PRO A 519 19.99 -28.16 -28.38
CA PRO A 519 18.69 -28.10 -27.74
C PRO A 519 18.71 -28.76 -26.36
N LEU A 520 17.82 -28.27 -25.49
CA LEU A 520 17.53 -28.88 -24.20
C LEU A 520 16.04 -28.83 -23.90
N ALA A 521 15.60 -29.76 -23.07
CA ALA A 521 14.25 -29.81 -22.55
C ALA A 521 14.29 -30.23 -21.07
N GLY A 522 13.40 -29.68 -20.26
CA GLY A 522 13.38 -29.97 -18.83
C GLY A 522 11.98 -29.89 -18.23
N LEU A 523 11.85 -30.57 -17.11
CA LEU A 523 10.72 -30.48 -16.18
C LEU A 523 11.30 -30.11 -14.82
N ASP A 524 10.69 -29.13 -14.16
CA ASP A 524 11.08 -28.65 -12.83
C ASP A 524 9.83 -28.58 -11.96
N TYR A 525 9.75 -29.40 -10.92
CA TYR A 525 8.68 -29.43 -9.94
C TYR A 525 9.19 -28.85 -8.63
N MET A 526 8.41 -27.96 -8.05
CA MET A 526 8.65 -27.38 -6.75
C MET A 526 7.36 -27.34 -5.95
N ARG A 527 7.45 -27.74 -4.67
CA ARG A 527 6.38 -27.53 -3.69
C ARG A 527 6.93 -26.83 -2.48
N TYR A 528 6.17 -25.88 -1.96
CA TYR A 528 6.53 -25.16 -0.74
C TYR A 528 5.32 -24.92 0.15
N ARG A 529 5.62 -24.79 1.42
CA ARG A 529 4.68 -24.60 2.49
C ARG A 529 5.23 -23.53 3.42
N ILE A 530 4.54 -22.41 3.56
CA ILE A 530 4.81 -21.36 4.54
C ILE A 530 3.84 -21.59 5.70
N ASP A 531 4.34 -21.62 6.93
CA ASP A 531 3.54 -21.81 8.12
C ASP A 531 2.69 -20.56 8.41
N ASP A 532 1.53 -20.73 9.07
CA ASP A 532 0.70 -19.64 9.52
C ASP A 532 1.44 -18.80 10.57
N PHE A 533 1.15 -17.50 10.57
CA PHE A 533 1.72 -16.57 11.57
C PHE A 533 0.82 -15.38 11.81
N ARG A 534 1.14 -14.61 12.86
CA ARG A 534 0.47 -13.35 13.17
C ARG A 534 1.50 -12.28 13.45
N GLU A 535 1.19 -11.07 13.03
CA GLU A 535 2.01 -9.92 13.37
C GLU A 535 1.92 -9.59 14.86
N ASP A 536 3.04 -9.13 15.42
CA ASP A 536 3.25 -8.97 16.86
C ASP A 536 2.50 -7.79 17.46
N GLU A 537 2.34 -6.70 16.71
CA GLU A 537 1.78 -5.45 17.20
C GLU A 537 0.28 -5.55 17.53
N ALA A 538 -0.12 -4.87 18.59
CA ALA A 538 -1.52 -4.79 19.00
C ALA A 538 -2.32 -3.72 18.22
N LEU A 539 -1.95 -3.45 16.97
CA LEU A 539 -2.62 -2.49 16.11
C LEU A 539 -3.79 -3.14 15.38
N ARG A 540 -4.82 -2.34 15.05
CA ARG A 540 -5.98 -2.87 14.30
C ARG A 540 -5.63 -3.31 12.87
N THR A 541 -4.55 -2.77 12.32
CA THR A 541 -4.01 -3.11 11.00
C THR A 541 -3.10 -4.34 11.00
N ALA A 542 -2.82 -4.94 12.16
CA ALA A 542 -2.08 -6.19 12.24
C ALA A 542 -2.91 -7.34 11.65
N LEU A 543 -2.22 -8.23 10.93
CA LEU A 543 -2.82 -9.34 10.21
C LEU A 543 -2.37 -10.70 10.77
N GLY A 544 -3.27 -11.66 10.68
CA GLY A 544 -2.96 -13.06 10.73
C GLY A 544 -2.95 -13.63 9.32
N TYR A 545 -1.92 -14.40 9.02
CA TYR A 545 -1.70 -15.06 7.75
C TYR A 545 -2.01 -16.54 7.93
N GLU A 546 -2.85 -17.08 7.07
CA GLU A 546 -3.08 -18.51 7.03
C GLU A 546 -1.91 -19.23 6.38
N LYS A 547 -1.81 -20.52 6.66
CA LYS A 547 -0.80 -21.37 6.06
C LYS A 547 -0.94 -21.39 4.54
N GLN A 548 0.18 -21.21 3.85
CA GLN A 548 0.27 -21.28 2.39
C GLN A 548 0.89 -22.64 1.99
N ASP A 549 0.26 -23.34 1.08
CA ASP A 549 0.74 -24.64 0.55
C ASP A 549 0.43 -24.67 -0.94
N TYR A 550 1.44 -24.64 -1.79
CA TYR A 550 1.28 -24.62 -3.24
C TYR A 550 2.44 -25.29 -3.97
N ASP A 551 2.22 -25.62 -5.23
CA ASP A 551 3.17 -26.29 -6.10
C ASP A 551 3.26 -25.62 -7.48
N SER A 552 4.41 -25.79 -8.11
CA SER A 552 4.73 -25.35 -9.45
C SER A 552 5.31 -26.54 -10.23
N LEU A 553 4.91 -26.70 -11.48
CA LEU A 553 5.47 -27.66 -12.42
C LEU A 553 5.77 -26.95 -13.74
N GLU A 554 7.01 -26.61 -13.94
CA GLU A 554 7.46 -25.94 -15.14
C GLU A 554 7.98 -26.94 -16.19
N ALA A 555 7.49 -26.86 -17.40
CA ALA A 555 8.07 -27.49 -18.57
C ALA A 555 8.88 -26.46 -19.37
N SER A 556 10.08 -26.80 -19.78
CA SER A 556 10.95 -25.91 -20.54
C SER A 556 11.50 -26.53 -21.81
N LEU A 557 11.60 -25.72 -22.85
CA LEU A 557 12.31 -26.02 -24.10
C LEU A 557 13.27 -24.88 -24.40
N GLY A 558 14.49 -25.22 -24.81
CA GLY A 558 15.48 -24.17 -25.00
C GLY A 558 16.67 -24.59 -25.82
N TRP A 559 17.64 -23.70 -25.83
CA TRP A 559 18.92 -23.86 -26.49
C TRP A 559 20.03 -23.44 -25.57
N ARG A 560 21.10 -24.26 -25.48
CA ARG A 560 22.28 -23.99 -24.68
C ARG A 560 23.52 -23.81 -25.56
N LEU A 561 24.40 -22.91 -25.14
CA LEU A 561 25.77 -22.74 -25.62
C LEU A 561 26.71 -22.90 -24.45
N ARG A 562 27.79 -23.65 -24.61
CA ARG A 562 28.89 -23.72 -23.66
C ARG A 562 30.23 -23.82 -24.38
N GLY A 563 31.29 -23.35 -23.74
CA GLY A 563 32.63 -23.39 -24.28
C GLY A 563 33.66 -23.76 -23.22
N GLU A 564 34.85 -24.20 -23.66
CA GLU A 564 35.99 -24.37 -22.81
C GLU A 564 37.23 -23.80 -23.52
N LEU A 565 37.73 -22.67 -23.03
CA LEU A 565 38.80 -21.88 -23.62
C LEU A 565 40.01 -21.89 -22.69
N ALA A 566 41.14 -22.36 -23.17
CA ALA A 566 42.39 -22.29 -22.43
C ALA A 566 42.98 -20.87 -22.49
N LEU A 567 43.13 -20.21 -21.35
CA LEU A 567 43.77 -18.90 -21.21
C LEU A 567 45.20 -19.07 -20.68
N GLY A 568 46.09 -19.62 -21.52
CA GLY A 568 47.47 -19.96 -21.11
C GLY A 568 47.59 -21.35 -20.48
N ALA A 569 48.63 -21.58 -19.68
CA ALA A 569 48.97 -22.91 -19.18
C ALA A 569 48.16 -23.39 -17.97
N ARG A 570 47.50 -22.49 -17.25
CA ARG A 570 46.83 -22.80 -15.97
C ARG A 570 45.39 -22.34 -15.86
N MET A 571 44.96 -21.34 -16.64
CA MET A 571 43.62 -20.78 -16.56
C MET A 571 42.72 -21.36 -17.63
N ARG A 572 41.46 -21.64 -17.25
CA ARG A 572 40.42 -22.10 -18.19
C ARG A 572 39.19 -21.24 -17.99
N LEU A 573 38.65 -20.72 -19.08
CA LEU A 573 37.41 -19.98 -19.13
C LEU A 573 36.30 -20.86 -19.72
N GLN A 574 35.21 -21.01 -19.01
CA GLN A 574 34.04 -21.74 -19.42
C GLN A 574 32.84 -20.75 -19.58
N PRO A 575 32.70 -20.11 -20.74
CA PRO A 575 31.50 -19.30 -21.03
C PRO A 575 30.31 -20.21 -21.29
N TYR A 576 29.13 -19.75 -20.86
CA TYR A 576 27.86 -20.42 -21.13
C TYR A 576 26.73 -19.44 -21.30
N ALA A 577 25.72 -19.85 -22.08
CA ALA A 577 24.47 -19.12 -22.26
C ALA A 577 23.34 -20.10 -22.48
N SER A 578 22.16 -19.76 -22.03
CA SER A 578 20.94 -20.50 -22.38
C SER A 578 19.76 -19.55 -22.60
N LEU A 579 18.87 -19.95 -23.49
CA LEU A 579 17.59 -19.31 -23.74
C LEU A 579 16.53 -20.39 -23.67
N ARG A 580 15.51 -20.19 -22.84
CA ARG A 580 14.46 -21.18 -22.60
C ARG A 580 13.09 -20.51 -22.71
N TRP A 581 12.15 -21.19 -23.33
CA TRP A 581 10.73 -20.95 -23.17
C TRP A 581 10.22 -21.87 -22.07
N VAL A 582 9.50 -21.30 -21.11
CA VAL A 582 8.99 -21.99 -19.93
C VAL A 582 7.50 -21.92 -19.93
N ARG A 583 6.85 -23.05 -19.64
CA ARG A 583 5.41 -23.13 -19.41
C ARG A 583 5.11 -23.71 -18.05
N GLU A 584 4.37 -22.96 -17.24
CA GLU A 584 3.80 -23.45 -15.98
C GLU A 584 2.62 -24.37 -16.28
N LEU A 585 2.69 -25.60 -15.78
CA LEU A 585 1.68 -26.65 -15.96
C LEU A 585 0.78 -26.84 -14.76
N ALA A 586 1.20 -26.39 -13.55
CA ALA A 586 0.40 -26.44 -12.35
C ALA A 586 -0.53 -25.22 -12.26
N ASP A 587 -1.66 -25.37 -11.57
CA ASP A 587 -2.56 -24.26 -11.24
C ASP A 587 -2.37 -23.80 -9.77
N GLY A 588 -1.28 -24.23 -9.14
CA GLY A 588 -1.10 -24.20 -7.70
C GLY A 588 -0.64 -22.88 -7.09
N ARG A 589 -0.38 -21.81 -7.86
CA ARG A 589 -0.12 -20.49 -7.27
C ARG A 589 -1.41 -19.88 -6.75
N LEU A 590 -1.36 -19.32 -5.55
CA LEU A 590 -2.49 -18.62 -4.98
C LEU A 590 -2.71 -17.30 -5.77
N GLU A 591 -3.88 -17.18 -6.38
CA GLU A 591 -4.34 -15.90 -6.95
C GLU A 591 -4.82 -14.97 -5.84
N ASP A 592 -5.37 -15.54 -4.78
CA ASP A 592 -5.94 -14.85 -3.63
C ASP A 592 -5.43 -15.44 -2.31
N MET A 593 -5.32 -14.62 -1.28
CA MET A 593 -4.95 -15.02 0.07
C MET A 593 -5.90 -14.46 1.13
N ASP A 594 -6.36 -15.34 2.02
CA ASP A 594 -7.15 -14.95 3.18
C ASP A 594 -6.26 -14.38 4.28
N LEU A 595 -6.54 -13.13 4.69
CA LEU A 595 -5.86 -12.41 5.75
C LEU A 595 -6.85 -12.03 6.84
N THR A 596 -6.59 -12.43 8.08
CA THR A 596 -7.45 -12.11 9.22
C THR A 596 -7.01 -10.80 9.87
N SER A 597 -7.85 -9.76 9.81
CA SER A 597 -7.59 -8.48 10.47
C SER A 597 -7.74 -8.58 11.99
N ARG A 598 -6.79 -8.03 12.74
CA ARG A 598 -6.89 -7.92 14.19
C ARG A 598 -7.94 -6.90 14.63
N GLY A 599 -8.20 -5.88 13.83
CA GLY A 599 -9.08 -4.77 14.16
C GLY A 599 -10.55 -5.15 14.31
N ASP A 600 -11.03 -6.03 13.46
CA ASP A 600 -12.43 -6.47 13.43
C ASP A 600 -12.62 -7.99 13.39
N GLY A 601 -11.53 -8.75 13.36
CA GLY A 601 -11.54 -10.22 13.31
C GLY A 601 -12.07 -10.80 11.98
N ARG A 602 -12.27 -9.95 10.97
CA ARG A 602 -12.76 -10.42 9.66
C ARG A 602 -11.61 -10.90 8.79
N VAL A 603 -11.94 -11.92 8.00
CA VAL A 603 -11.09 -12.36 6.89
C VAL A 603 -11.30 -11.43 5.71
N ARG A 604 -10.21 -10.96 5.12
CA ARG A 604 -10.18 -10.20 3.87
C ARG A 604 -9.32 -10.91 2.86
N VAL A 605 -9.77 -10.91 1.63
CA VAL A 605 -9.06 -11.52 0.53
C VAL A 605 -8.08 -10.50 -0.04
N ALA A 606 -6.79 -10.86 -0.05
CA ALA A 606 -5.76 -10.10 -0.74
C ALA A 606 -5.54 -10.70 -2.13
N ASP A 607 -5.60 -9.86 -3.16
CA ASP A 607 -5.21 -10.23 -4.52
C ASP A 607 -3.69 -10.43 -4.56
N MET A 608 -3.27 -11.63 -4.88
CA MET A 608 -1.86 -12.02 -5.04
C MET A 608 -1.36 -11.82 -6.49
N GLY A 609 -2.26 -11.43 -7.42
CA GLY A 609 -2.03 -11.29 -8.85
C GLY A 609 -1.95 -12.63 -9.60
N GLY A 610 -2.23 -12.61 -10.88
CA GLY A 610 -2.23 -13.81 -11.71
C GLY A 610 -0.82 -14.35 -11.99
N VAL A 611 -0.76 -15.63 -12.34
CA VAL A 611 0.46 -16.32 -12.77
C VAL A 611 0.47 -16.42 -14.27
N ASP A 612 1.53 -15.90 -14.91
CA ASP A 612 1.76 -16.18 -16.32
C ASP A 612 2.15 -17.64 -16.50
N LYS A 613 1.42 -18.31 -17.38
CA LYS A 613 1.70 -19.71 -17.73
C LYS A 613 2.84 -19.86 -18.74
N ASP A 614 3.16 -18.82 -19.50
CA ASP A 614 4.17 -18.85 -20.55
C ASP A 614 5.10 -17.64 -20.45
N PHE A 615 6.40 -17.89 -20.32
CA PHE A 615 7.42 -16.84 -20.23
C PHE A 615 8.78 -17.33 -20.71
N GLY A 616 9.74 -16.39 -20.86
CA GLY A 616 11.11 -16.69 -21.27
C GLY A 616 12.09 -16.59 -20.12
N ARG A 617 13.13 -17.44 -20.13
CA ARG A 617 14.32 -17.31 -19.29
C ARG A 617 15.58 -17.23 -20.14
N ALA A 618 16.44 -16.29 -19.84
CA ALA A 618 17.78 -16.17 -20.41
C ALA A 618 18.84 -16.22 -19.32
N GLN A 619 19.93 -16.89 -19.58
CA GLN A 619 21.10 -16.99 -18.72
C GLN A 619 22.35 -16.73 -19.53
N LEU A 620 23.25 -15.92 -18.99
CA LEU A 620 24.58 -15.67 -19.55
C LEU A 620 25.59 -15.67 -18.43
N GLY A 621 26.62 -16.46 -18.54
CA GLY A 621 27.63 -16.54 -17.52
C GLY A 621 29.00 -17.04 -18.00
N ALA A 622 29.95 -16.98 -17.11
CA ALA A 622 31.28 -17.56 -17.31
C ALA A 622 31.87 -18.01 -15.98
N GLN A 623 32.53 -19.15 -15.99
CA GLN A 623 33.38 -19.64 -14.91
C GLN A 623 34.86 -19.53 -15.35
N LEU A 624 35.70 -19.00 -14.49
CA LEU A 624 37.16 -18.92 -14.70
C LEU A 624 37.86 -19.72 -13.64
N ALA A 625 38.41 -20.87 -14.02
CA ALA A 625 39.37 -21.59 -13.21
C ALA A 625 40.72 -20.85 -13.25
N ILE A 626 41.13 -20.25 -12.14
CA ILE A 626 42.38 -19.49 -12.00
C ILE A 626 43.53 -20.44 -11.73
N THR A 627 43.29 -21.47 -10.92
CA THR A 627 44.16 -22.58 -10.64
C THR A 627 43.38 -23.89 -10.75
N GLU A 628 44.02 -25.04 -10.50
CA GLU A 628 43.29 -26.32 -10.41
C GLU A 628 42.27 -26.35 -9.27
N GLN A 629 42.46 -25.50 -8.26
CA GLN A 629 41.62 -25.47 -7.05
C GLN A 629 40.71 -24.24 -6.97
N LEU A 630 41.18 -23.09 -7.45
CA LEU A 630 40.45 -21.81 -7.29
C LEU A 630 39.71 -21.42 -8.57
N GLY A 631 38.41 -21.23 -8.45
CA GLY A 631 37.54 -20.71 -9.50
C GLY A 631 36.78 -19.49 -9.07
N VAL A 632 36.37 -18.69 -10.03
CA VAL A 632 35.40 -17.58 -9.86
C VAL A 632 34.38 -17.69 -10.97
N PHE A 633 33.16 -17.16 -10.72
CA PHE A 633 32.15 -17.09 -11.75
C PHE A 633 31.38 -15.74 -11.70
N ALA A 634 30.84 -15.35 -12.83
CA ALA A 634 29.87 -14.27 -12.95
C ALA A 634 28.73 -14.70 -13.86
N GLU A 635 27.51 -14.32 -13.49
CA GLU A 635 26.30 -14.75 -14.19
C GLU A 635 25.25 -13.64 -14.16
N ALA A 636 24.54 -13.47 -15.28
CA ALA A 636 23.34 -12.67 -15.40
C ALA A 636 22.18 -13.57 -15.82
N ASN A 637 21.06 -13.43 -15.15
CA ASN A 637 19.81 -14.14 -15.43
C ASN A 637 18.70 -13.16 -15.69
N SER A 638 17.75 -13.52 -16.54
CA SER A 638 16.56 -12.73 -16.80
C SER A 638 15.35 -13.61 -17.01
N ARG A 639 14.22 -13.19 -16.42
CA ARG A 639 12.88 -13.63 -16.79
C ARG A 639 12.25 -12.51 -17.65
N PHE A 640 11.68 -12.85 -18.79
CA PHE A 640 11.12 -11.89 -19.74
C PHE A 640 9.82 -12.41 -20.33
N ALA A 641 9.06 -11.52 -20.97
CA ALA A 641 7.71 -11.80 -21.48
C ALA A 641 6.75 -12.30 -20.39
N HIS A 642 6.86 -11.72 -19.18
CA HIS A 642 6.01 -12.02 -18.03
C HIS A 642 5.13 -10.81 -17.71
N SER A 643 3.87 -11.00 -17.30
CA SER A 643 2.91 -9.93 -17.01
C SER A 643 3.37 -8.99 -15.87
N GLU A 644 4.07 -9.54 -14.88
CA GLU A 644 4.69 -8.76 -13.79
C GLU A 644 5.95 -7.99 -14.21
N GLY A 645 6.26 -7.97 -15.51
CA GLY A 645 7.45 -7.31 -16.05
C GLY A 645 8.68 -8.22 -16.13
N ASN A 646 9.72 -7.68 -16.74
CA ASN A 646 11.00 -8.36 -16.89
C ASN A 646 11.79 -8.24 -15.58
N GLN A 647 12.35 -9.34 -15.13
CA GLN A 647 13.23 -9.37 -13.97
C GLN A 647 14.63 -9.76 -14.38
N ALA A 648 15.64 -9.17 -13.76
CA ALA A 648 17.04 -9.54 -13.93
C ALA A 648 17.70 -9.80 -12.59
N SER A 649 18.70 -10.69 -12.56
CA SER A 649 19.60 -10.86 -11.43
C SER A 649 21.04 -11.03 -11.89
N TYR A 650 21.97 -10.59 -11.05
CA TYR A 650 23.39 -10.65 -11.30
C TYR A 650 24.07 -11.36 -10.14
N SER A 651 24.78 -12.44 -10.44
CA SER A 651 25.47 -13.26 -9.44
C SER A 651 26.98 -13.22 -9.65
N LEU A 652 27.71 -13.22 -8.56
CA LEU A 652 29.17 -13.36 -8.53
C LEU A 652 29.55 -14.33 -7.42
N GLY A 653 30.53 -15.18 -7.66
CA GLY A 653 30.98 -16.09 -6.63
C GLY A 653 32.37 -16.62 -6.85
N VAL A 654 32.85 -17.31 -5.81
CA VAL A 654 34.17 -17.97 -5.76
C VAL A 654 33.98 -19.39 -5.25
N ASN A 655 34.74 -20.32 -5.81
CA ASN A 655 34.76 -21.71 -5.40
C ASN A 655 36.18 -22.26 -5.24
N TRP A 656 36.32 -23.20 -4.32
CA TRP A 656 37.53 -23.92 -4.06
C TRP A 656 37.26 -25.42 -4.19
N GLN A 657 38.01 -26.09 -5.09
CA GLN A 657 37.92 -27.53 -5.36
C GLN A 657 39.00 -28.29 -4.60
N PHE A 658 38.69 -29.51 -4.11
CA PHE A 658 39.60 -30.37 -3.36
C PHE A 658 39.37 -31.85 -3.62
#